data_dd781574ca8f9fe9c7bd3faf02dd0e5c
#
_entry.id   dd781574ca8f9fe9c7bd3faf02dd0e5c
#
_cell.length_a   1.000
_cell.length_b   1.000
_cell.length_c   1.000
_cell.angle_alpha   90.00
_cell.angle_beta   90.00
_cell.angle_gamma   90.00
#
_symmetry.space_group_name_H-M   'P 1'
#
loop_
_entity.id
_entity.type
_entity.pdbx_description
1 polymer ?
#
loop_
_entity_poly.entity_id
_entity_poly.type
_entity_poly.pdbx_seq_one_letter_code
_entity_poly.pdbx_strand_id
1 'polypeptide(L)'
;MFFSKIFGDYNTKYLKKLKPKIEKINSLEKDFEKLSDIQLKEKTEEFKKRLKEGETLNDLLPEVFAQVREAAKRNLGQRHFDCQLIGGITLYEGKIAEMKTGEGKTLTATLPAALTALEGKGVHIVTVNDYLAKRDTVWMGQIYYALGLSVGCIVQEAAFLYDPEYYLKNKNLNLKSESENLNLGNNKNIDQRDKERDLLGSFKIIESYLRPVSRREAYLADITYGTNNEFGFDYLRDNLAYDLSQQVQRGFNFVIIDEIDSILIDEARTPLIISMPTPDTEEVYYYFARIAQKLKKDKDYIVDEKDKTLTITSDGQEKIISILKKDPWKEGDFRTIHKLENAIKAKEFFKNDVDYIVKNNEVVIVDEFTGRLMFGRRWSAGIHQAVEAKEHEAGNRNVRVKTESITLATITFQNYFKLYKKIAGMTGTALTSAEEFDKVYNLETISIPTNKPMIRIDLPDKVFKTEMGKLKSLIEDVKERHKKGQPILIGTTSIEKNEFLSKMLILNGISCQILNAKNHEKEAEIIAQAGKLGKVTVATNMAGRGVDIILGGNLPDPEEAKKVKELGGLHVIGTERHESRRIDNQLRGRAGRQGDPGSSQFYLSLEDDLLRIFGGEKIKNLMETLKIPETEPIESRFLSNIIETAQTKVENRNFELRKHLLEYDNVLEKQRRKIYQTRQKILEMGANVLKEEILEKVKEEIKKLIDENFENLSKEEEIKNKIEEEIRTIIPLRENFDEIFFSFKKESFNEEDFKEKLINFFFDLAKKYFKEKEEREGIENFITLLRFISLKMIDNFWSEHLETLEDLQEAVALRAYGGKDPLVEYKSDSYKFFEELEKTINFHIVRTIFKLTIQKNG
;
A
#
# COMPACT_ATOMS: atom_id res chain seq x y z
N MET A 1 18.87 26.16 5.44
CA MET A 1 18.63 27.56 5.92
C MET A 1 17.95 28.46 4.88
N PHE A 2 18.17 28.32 3.58
CA PHE A 2 17.50 29.12 2.54
C PHE A 2 16.03 28.73 2.35
N PHE A 3 15.73 27.42 2.33
CA PHE A 3 14.36 26.89 2.19
C PHE A 3 13.46 27.20 3.39
N SER A 4 13.96 27.24 4.62
CA SER A 4 13.16 27.54 5.82
C SER A 4 12.59 28.98 5.84
N LYS A 5 13.27 29.94 5.21
CA LYS A 5 12.76 31.30 5.09
C LYS A 5 11.66 31.46 4.02
N ILE A 6 11.72 30.63 2.96
CA ILE A 6 10.70 30.65 1.87
C ILE A 6 9.45 29.92 2.31
N PHE A 7 9.58 28.74 2.94
CA PHE A 7 8.45 27.96 3.46
C PHE A 7 7.74 28.66 4.63
N GLY A 8 8.48 29.29 5.52
CA GLY A 8 7.90 30.04 6.65
C GLY A 8 7.00 31.19 6.20
N ASP A 9 7.36 31.92 5.14
CA ASP A 9 6.53 33.02 4.62
C ASP A 9 5.27 32.51 3.92
N TYR A 10 5.37 31.44 3.13
CA TYR A 10 4.24 30.82 2.43
C TYR A 10 3.21 30.23 3.41
N ASN A 11 3.65 29.41 4.36
CA ASN A 11 2.78 28.80 5.38
C ASN A 11 2.03 29.86 6.19
N THR A 12 2.73 30.93 6.59
CA THR A 12 2.15 32.03 7.34
C THR A 12 1.11 32.79 6.50
N LYS A 13 1.36 33.04 5.22
CA LYS A 13 0.40 33.67 4.30
C LYS A 13 -0.84 32.81 4.11
N TYR A 14 -0.65 31.50 3.95
CA TYR A 14 -1.74 30.54 3.82
C TYR A 14 -2.64 30.54 5.05
N LEU A 15 -2.05 30.41 6.25
CA LEU A 15 -2.79 30.42 7.51
C LEU A 15 -3.58 31.75 7.72
N LYS A 16 -3.00 32.89 7.36
CA LYS A 16 -3.68 34.18 7.40
C LYS A 16 -4.89 34.23 6.46
N LYS A 17 -4.79 33.62 5.26
CA LYS A 17 -5.89 33.55 4.28
C LYS A 17 -7.07 32.74 4.80
N LEU A 18 -6.84 31.74 5.65
CA LEU A 18 -7.90 30.89 6.22
C LEU A 18 -8.64 31.56 7.38
N LYS A 19 -8.05 32.54 8.05
CA LYS A 19 -8.62 33.18 9.24
C LYS A 19 -10.08 33.64 9.07
N PRO A 20 -10.48 34.33 7.97
CA PRO A 20 -11.86 34.76 7.79
C PRO A 20 -12.83 33.58 7.67
N LYS A 21 -12.44 32.45 7.05
CA LYS A 21 -13.27 31.25 6.96
C LYS A 21 -13.50 30.64 8.33
N ILE A 22 -12.48 30.60 9.19
CA ILE A 22 -12.56 30.10 10.56
C ILE A 22 -13.46 30.97 11.40
N GLU A 23 -13.30 32.28 11.31
CA GLU A 23 -14.18 33.24 12.01
C GLU A 23 -15.64 33.06 11.58
N LYS A 24 -15.91 32.81 10.31
CA LYS A 24 -17.27 32.51 9.80
C LYS A 24 -17.81 31.20 10.41
N ILE A 25 -17.00 30.12 10.43
CA ILE A 25 -17.39 28.84 11.05
C ILE A 25 -17.71 29.05 12.54
N ASN A 26 -16.86 29.76 13.25
CA ASN A 26 -17.03 30.07 14.67
C ASN A 26 -18.33 30.91 14.93
N SER A 27 -18.68 31.84 14.04
CA SER A 27 -19.88 32.65 14.18
C SER A 27 -21.17 31.82 14.03
N LEU A 28 -21.15 30.74 13.26
CA LEU A 28 -22.28 29.84 13.02
C LEU A 28 -22.54 28.85 14.19
N GLU A 29 -21.55 28.66 15.07
CA GLU A 29 -21.63 27.63 16.14
C GLU A 29 -22.92 27.76 16.98
N LYS A 30 -23.27 28.98 17.42
CA LYS A 30 -24.46 29.22 18.23
C LYS A 30 -25.78 28.91 17.52
N ASP A 31 -25.80 28.98 16.18
CA ASP A 31 -26.99 28.69 15.41
C ASP A 31 -27.20 27.17 15.27
N PHE A 32 -26.10 26.43 15.07
CA PHE A 32 -26.15 24.98 15.05
C PHE A 32 -26.42 24.36 16.45
N GLU A 33 -25.97 24.97 17.54
CA GLU A 33 -26.28 24.56 18.92
C GLU A 33 -27.79 24.58 19.24
N LYS A 34 -28.59 25.43 18.58
CA LYS A 34 -30.02 25.52 18.75
C LYS A 34 -30.82 24.43 18.06
N LEU A 35 -30.21 23.76 17.06
CA LEU A 35 -30.89 22.74 16.27
C LEU A 35 -31.07 21.45 17.08
N SER A 36 -32.20 20.79 16.91
CA SER A 36 -32.39 19.41 17.40
C SER A 36 -31.54 18.42 16.56
N ASP A 37 -31.37 17.20 17.07
CA ASP A 37 -30.60 16.17 16.32
C ASP A 37 -31.28 15.83 14.97
N ILE A 38 -32.61 15.85 14.92
CA ILE A 38 -33.38 15.66 13.69
C ILE A 38 -33.08 16.80 12.70
N GLN A 39 -33.16 18.05 13.18
CA GLN A 39 -32.86 19.22 12.33
C GLN A 39 -31.41 19.25 11.88
N LEU A 40 -30.49 18.81 12.75
CA LEU A 40 -29.08 18.70 12.38
C LEU A 40 -28.88 17.69 11.22
N LYS A 41 -29.60 16.57 11.25
CA LYS A 41 -29.60 15.57 10.17
C LYS A 41 -30.26 16.10 8.88
N GLU A 42 -31.39 16.79 9.01
CA GLU A 42 -32.13 17.39 7.87
C GLU A 42 -31.29 18.43 7.13
N LYS A 43 -30.40 19.15 7.81
CA LYS A 43 -29.47 20.08 7.20
C LYS A 43 -28.56 19.42 6.15
N THR A 44 -28.20 18.16 6.32
CA THR A 44 -27.41 17.42 5.34
C THR A 44 -28.19 17.27 4.01
N GLU A 45 -29.48 16.96 4.09
CA GLU A 45 -30.32 16.86 2.89
C GLU A 45 -30.57 18.24 2.23
N GLU A 46 -30.68 19.30 3.05
CA GLU A 46 -30.72 20.67 2.56
C GLU A 46 -29.45 21.03 1.77
N PHE A 47 -28.24 20.69 2.30
CA PHE A 47 -26.98 20.93 1.62
C PHE A 47 -26.86 20.15 0.32
N LYS A 48 -27.27 18.87 0.31
CA LYS A 48 -27.32 18.07 -0.93
C LYS A 48 -28.24 18.71 -1.99
N LYS A 49 -29.35 19.30 -1.59
CA LYS A 49 -30.28 20.00 -2.47
C LYS A 49 -29.65 21.28 -3.02
N ARG A 50 -29.08 22.14 -2.16
CA ARG A 50 -28.39 23.38 -2.57
C ARG A 50 -27.25 23.11 -3.54
N LEU A 51 -26.50 22.00 -3.31
CA LEU A 51 -25.46 21.55 -4.22
C LEU A 51 -26.01 21.18 -5.62
N LYS A 52 -27.19 20.52 -5.67
CA LYS A 52 -27.88 20.23 -6.94
C LYS A 52 -28.42 21.48 -7.64
N GLU A 53 -28.75 22.49 -6.86
CA GLU A 53 -29.23 23.80 -7.35
C GLU A 53 -28.10 24.71 -7.84
N GLY A 54 -26.84 24.30 -7.70
CA GLY A 54 -25.68 24.96 -8.29
C GLY A 54 -24.74 25.66 -7.30
N GLU A 55 -24.99 25.59 -5.99
CA GLU A 55 -24.00 26.03 -5.01
C GLU A 55 -22.77 25.09 -5.03
N THR A 56 -21.61 25.62 -4.64
CA THR A 56 -20.37 24.82 -4.60
C THR A 56 -20.09 24.31 -3.19
N LEU A 57 -19.28 23.24 -3.09
CA LEU A 57 -18.79 22.76 -1.79
C LEU A 57 -18.03 23.85 -1.01
N ASN A 58 -17.37 24.79 -1.70
CA ASN A 58 -16.70 25.93 -1.06
C ASN A 58 -17.69 26.89 -0.38
N ASP A 59 -18.87 27.08 -0.96
CA ASP A 59 -19.90 27.96 -0.39
C ASP A 59 -20.51 27.30 0.85
N LEU A 60 -20.72 25.98 0.82
CA LEU A 60 -21.29 25.18 1.91
C LEU A 60 -20.28 24.88 3.03
N LEU A 61 -18.97 24.99 2.78
CA LEU A 61 -17.92 24.61 3.72
C LEU A 61 -18.11 25.20 5.13
N PRO A 62 -18.38 26.49 5.34
CA PRO A 62 -18.51 27.03 6.69
C PRO A 62 -19.67 26.42 7.47
N GLU A 63 -20.82 26.22 6.81
CA GLU A 63 -22.02 25.65 7.44
C GLU A 63 -21.84 24.16 7.75
N VAL A 64 -21.28 23.38 6.80
CA VAL A 64 -21.03 21.95 7.01
C VAL A 64 -20.00 21.74 8.11
N PHE A 65 -18.93 22.52 8.15
CA PHE A 65 -17.93 22.41 9.23
C PHE A 65 -18.52 22.75 10.60
N ALA A 66 -19.39 23.76 10.69
CA ALA A 66 -20.12 24.08 11.92
C ALA A 66 -21.05 22.92 12.33
N GLN A 67 -21.76 22.32 11.36
CA GLN A 67 -22.62 21.16 11.57
C GLN A 67 -21.83 19.94 12.11
N VAL A 68 -20.69 19.59 11.45
CA VAL A 68 -19.83 18.47 11.88
C VAL A 68 -19.26 18.72 13.29
N ARG A 69 -18.83 19.96 13.56
CA ARG A 69 -18.35 20.36 14.89
C ARG A 69 -19.40 20.14 15.99
N GLU A 70 -20.65 20.53 15.74
CA GLU A 70 -21.74 20.35 16.67
C GLU A 70 -22.08 18.86 16.85
N ALA A 71 -22.13 18.08 15.74
CA ALA A 71 -22.32 16.63 15.82
C ALA A 71 -21.23 15.93 16.63
N ALA A 72 -19.96 16.31 16.45
CA ALA A 72 -18.84 15.79 17.22
C ALA A 72 -18.92 16.14 18.72
N LYS A 73 -19.32 17.39 19.04
CA LYS A 73 -19.51 17.84 20.41
C LYS A 73 -20.62 17.04 21.11
N ARG A 74 -21.77 16.80 20.45
CA ARG A 74 -22.88 16.07 21.02
C ARG A 74 -22.60 14.58 21.21
N ASN A 75 -22.05 13.94 20.17
CA ASN A 75 -21.92 12.48 20.18
C ASN A 75 -20.63 11.98 20.84
N LEU A 76 -19.54 12.75 20.79
CA LEU A 76 -18.23 12.36 21.33
C LEU A 76 -17.77 13.24 22.51
N GLY A 77 -18.48 14.30 22.84
CA GLY A 77 -17.98 15.32 23.77
C GLY A 77 -16.74 16.08 23.24
N GLN A 78 -16.42 15.96 21.97
CA GLN A 78 -15.21 16.50 21.34
C GLN A 78 -15.55 17.63 20.36
N ARG A 79 -15.34 18.87 20.81
CA ARG A 79 -15.47 20.05 19.94
C ARG A 79 -14.18 20.26 19.17
N HIS A 80 -14.24 20.37 17.83
CA HIS A 80 -13.06 20.71 17.02
C HIS A 80 -12.45 22.04 17.40
N PHE A 81 -11.14 22.08 17.61
CA PHE A 81 -10.36 23.28 17.80
C PHE A 81 -10.13 24.04 16.50
N ASP A 82 -9.75 25.32 16.58
CA ASP A 82 -9.48 26.12 15.38
C ASP A 82 -8.31 25.56 14.55
N CYS A 83 -7.29 24.98 15.17
CA CYS A 83 -6.22 24.27 14.46
C CYS A 83 -6.74 23.08 13.65
N GLN A 84 -7.76 22.36 14.17
CA GLN A 84 -8.40 21.26 13.46
C GLN A 84 -9.27 21.75 12.31
N LEU A 85 -9.93 22.90 12.43
CA LEU A 85 -10.62 23.55 11.32
C LEU A 85 -9.65 23.92 10.19
N ILE A 86 -8.48 24.49 10.54
CA ILE A 86 -7.42 24.77 9.57
C ILE A 86 -6.98 23.48 8.88
N GLY A 87 -6.72 22.41 9.65
CA GLY A 87 -6.38 21.10 9.12
C GLY A 87 -7.44 20.55 8.17
N GLY A 88 -8.72 20.62 8.56
CA GLY A 88 -9.84 20.18 7.75
C GLY A 88 -9.97 20.93 6.42
N ILE A 89 -9.78 22.26 6.42
CA ILE A 89 -9.77 23.07 5.19
C ILE A 89 -8.57 22.70 4.32
N THR A 90 -7.40 22.51 4.91
CA THR A 90 -6.17 22.10 4.20
C THR A 90 -6.37 20.75 3.51
N LEU A 91 -6.96 19.77 4.19
CA LEU A 91 -7.32 18.47 3.60
C LEU A 91 -8.36 18.61 2.48
N TYR A 92 -9.39 19.43 2.69
CA TYR A 92 -10.40 19.67 1.67
C TYR A 92 -9.80 20.30 0.39
N GLU A 93 -8.78 21.14 0.52
CA GLU A 93 -8.07 21.73 -0.63
C GLU A 93 -7.13 20.74 -1.34
N GLY A 94 -7.05 19.48 -0.92
CA GLY A 94 -6.19 18.47 -1.54
C GLY A 94 -4.72 18.64 -1.18
N LYS A 95 -4.42 19.02 0.05
CA LYS A 95 -3.07 19.25 0.56
C LYS A 95 -2.75 18.30 1.72
N ILE A 96 -1.49 18.30 2.14
CA ILE A 96 -1.05 17.58 3.33
C ILE A 96 -1.10 18.50 4.55
N ALA A 97 -1.87 18.12 5.55
CA ALA A 97 -1.91 18.78 6.84
C ALA A 97 -0.88 18.14 7.80
N GLU A 98 0.26 18.81 8.03
CA GLU A 98 1.16 18.37 9.10
C GLU A 98 0.60 18.85 10.43
N MET A 99 -0.04 17.92 11.15
CA MET A 99 -0.54 18.11 12.51
C MET A 99 0.25 17.24 13.47
N LYS A 100 0.84 17.85 14.50
CA LYS A 100 1.65 17.10 15.48
C LYS A 100 0.86 15.97 16.11
N THR A 101 1.56 14.93 16.53
CA THR A 101 0.93 13.75 17.16
C THR A 101 0.14 14.20 18.40
N GLY A 102 -1.07 13.69 18.56
CA GLY A 102 -1.98 14.08 19.65
C GLY A 102 -2.83 15.34 19.39
N GLU A 103 -2.77 15.94 18.18
CA GLU A 103 -3.60 17.10 17.80
C GLU A 103 -4.98 16.70 17.22
N GLY A 104 -5.36 15.40 17.25
CA GLY A 104 -6.66 14.92 16.83
C GLY A 104 -6.85 14.86 15.32
N LYS A 105 -5.87 14.34 14.58
CA LYS A 105 -5.95 14.14 13.12
C LYS A 105 -7.20 13.37 12.71
N THR A 106 -7.51 12.26 13.36
CA THR A 106 -8.68 11.41 13.07
C THR A 106 -9.97 12.21 13.12
N LEU A 107 -10.14 13.06 14.15
CA LEU A 107 -11.29 13.96 14.28
C LEU A 107 -11.30 15.02 13.19
N THR A 108 -10.14 15.58 12.84
CA THR A 108 -9.99 16.60 11.78
C THR A 108 -10.47 16.09 10.43
N ALA A 109 -10.20 14.83 10.09
CA ALA A 109 -10.59 14.21 8.82
C ALA A 109 -12.12 14.15 8.63
N THR A 110 -12.90 14.20 9.72
CA THR A 110 -14.37 14.16 9.63
C THR A 110 -14.96 15.38 8.92
N LEU A 111 -14.31 16.53 9.03
CA LEU A 111 -14.74 17.79 8.42
C LEU A 111 -14.77 17.71 6.88
N PRO A 112 -13.63 17.47 6.19
CA PRO A 112 -13.61 17.40 4.73
C PRO A 112 -14.31 16.15 4.20
N ALA A 113 -14.33 15.04 4.97
CA ALA A 113 -15.02 13.82 4.56
C ALA A 113 -16.53 14.05 4.48
N ALA A 114 -17.15 14.62 5.53
CA ALA A 114 -18.57 14.92 5.51
C ALA A 114 -18.95 15.93 4.41
N LEU A 115 -18.15 16.98 4.22
CA LEU A 115 -18.38 17.96 3.15
C LEU A 115 -18.36 17.33 1.76
N THR A 116 -17.35 16.52 1.46
CA THR A 116 -17.21 15.91 0.11
C THR A 116 -18.21 14.76 -0.09
N ALA A 117 -18.64 14.09 0.97
CA ALA A 117 -19.66 13.04 0.91
C ALA A 117 -21.02 13.56 0.37
N LEU A 118 -21.31 14.86 0.47
CA LEU A 118 -22.50 15.48 -0.10
C LEU A 118 -22.64 15.31 -1.61
N GLU A 119 -21.50 15.11 -2.32
CA GLU A 119 -21.52 14.83 -3.76
C GLU A 119 -22.09 13.44 -4.12
N GLY A 120 -22.19 12.52 -3.15
CA GLY A 120 -22.66 11.15 -3.38
C GLY A 120 -21.69 10.27 -4.20
N LYS A 121 -20.45 10.71 -4.40
CA LYS A 121 -19.44 10.01 -5.23
C LYS A 121 -18.50 9.13 -4.42
N GLY A 122 -18.63 9.09 -3.09
CA GLY A 122 -17.79 8.35 -2.16
C GLY A 122 -16.51 9.10 -1.76
N VAL A 123 -16.18 8.93 -0.48
CA VAL A 123 -14.94 9.41 0.12
C VAL A 123 -14.24 8.23 0.75
N HIS A 124 -12.97 8.03 0.45
CA HIS A 124 -12.15 6.97 1.04
C HIS A 124 -11.23 7.58 2.10
N ILE A 125 -11.19 6.95 3.27
CA ILE A 125 -10.24 7.30 4.35
C ILE A 125 -9.31 6.11 4.55
N VAL A 126 -8.04 6.32 4.24
CA VAL A 126 -7.03 5.28 4.24
C VAL A 126 -6.25 5.31 5.54
N THR A 127 -6.12 4.15 6.19
CA THR A 127 -5.36 3.94 7.41
C THR A 127 -4.24 2.92 7.19
N VAL A 128 -3.27 2.87 8.10
CA VAL A 128 -2.10 1.98 7.98
C VAL A 128 -2.38 0.52 8.39
N ASN A 129 -3.51 0.21 9.00
CA ASN A 129 -3.86 -1.16 9.40
C ASN A 129 -5.35 -1.34 9.68
N ASP A 130 -5.79 -2.61 9.69
CA ASP A 130 -7.18 -3.01 9.90
C ASP A 130 -7.73 -2.60 11.28
N TYR A 131 -6.88 -2.60 12.31
CA TYR A 131 -7.29 -2.16 13.64
C TYR A 131 -7.74 -0.69 13.61
N LEU A 132 -6.96 0.20 13.01
CA LEU A 132 -7.32 1.62 12.90
C LEU A 132 -8.54 1.81 11.98
N ALA A 133 -8.66 1.07 10.89
CA ALA A 133 -9.82 1.14 10.01
C ALA A 133 -11.12 0.82 10.76
N LYS A 134 -11.15 -0.28 11.52
CA LYS A 134 -12.31 -0.66 12.36
C LYS A 134 -12.56 0.35 13.48
N ARG A 135 -11.52 0.73 14.23
CA ARG A 135 -11.61 1.67 15.34
C ARG A 135 -12.19 3.01 14.91
N ASP A 136 -11.62 3.57 13.84
CA ASP A 136 -12.01 4.90 13.37
C ASP A 136 -13.39 4.89 12.72
N THR A 137 -13.78 3.78 12.09
CA THR A 137 -15.15 3.58 11.63
C THR A 137 -16.15 3.62 12.80
N VAL A 138 -15.88 2.92 13.89
CA VAL A 138 -16.77 2.90 15.06
C VAL A 138 -16.76 4.25 15.78
N TRP A 139 -15.61 4.85 15.94
CA TRP A 139 -15.44 6.08 16.71
C TRP A 139 -15.96 7.31 15.96
N MET A 140 -15.52 7.53 14.73
CA MET A 140 -15.98 8.68 13.91
C MET A 140 -17.33 8.42 13.24
N GLY A 141 -17.72 7.18 13.08
CA GLY A 141 -19.02 6.78 12.52
C GLY A 141 -20.21 7.39 13.25
N GLN A 142 -20.06 7.65 14.55
CA GLN A 142 -21.08 8.35 15.35
C GLN A 142 -21.40 9.75 14.79
N ILE A 143 -20.37 10.50 14.39
CA ILE A 143 -20.54 11.85 13.84
C ILE A 143 -21.28 11.75 12.51
N TYR A 144 -20.82 10.88 11.61
CA TYR A 144 -21.40 10.72 10.29
C TYR A 144 -22.85 10.21 10.36
N TYR A 145 -23.12 9.24 11.24
CA TYR A 145 -24.46 8.71 11.45
C TYR A 145 -25.44 9.78 11.95
N ALA A 146 -24.99 10.62 12.88
CA ALA A 146 -25.79 11.76 13.36
C ALA A 146 -26.11 12.76 12.25
N LEU A 147 -25.25 12.87 11.25
CA LEU A 147 -25.45 13.69 10.06
C LEU A 147 -26.25 12.98 8.95
N GLY A 148 -26.60 11.71 9.11
CA GLY A 148 -27.31 10.92 8.11
C GLY A 148 -26.43 10.40 6.98
N LEU A 149 -25.12 10.33 7.20
CA LEU A 149 -24.14 9.77 6.27
C LEU A 149 -23.81 8.33 6.66
N SER A 150 -23.72 7.45 5.68
CA SER A 150 -23.36 6.04 5.86
C SER A 150 -21.83 5.85 5.87
N VAL A 151 -21.37 4.87 6.69
CA VAL A 151 -19.94 4.59 6.84
C VAL A 151 -19.66 3.11 6.66
N GLY A 152 -18.82 2.81 5.69
CA GLY A 152 -18.29 1.48 5.40
C GLY A 152 -16.89 1.29 5.99
N CYS A 153 -16.52 0.05 6.22
CA CYS A 153 -15.17 -0.37 6.59
C CYS A 153 -14.77 -1.60 5.81
N ILE A 154 -13.59 -1.56 5.20
CA ILE A 154 -13.00 -2.70 4.50
C ILE A 154 -11.70 -3.09 5.19
N VAL A 155 -11.56 -4.36 5.46
CA VAL A 155 -10.37 -4.98 6.07
C VAL A 155 -10.07 -6.29 5.36
N GLN A 156 -8.98 -6.93 5.71
CA GLN A 156 -8.62 -8.22 5.14
C GLN A 156 -9.79 -9.22 5.29
N GLU A 157 -10.24 -9.78 4.17
CA GLU A 157 -11.30 -10.80 4.05
C GLU A 157 -12.69 -10.41 4.60
N ALA A 158 -12.88 -9.16 5.06
CA ALA A 158 -14.15 -8.73 5.64
C ALA A 158 -14.53 -7.30 5.26
N ALA A 159 -15.82 -7.02 5.30
CA ALA A 159 -16.36 -5.68 5.13
C ALA A 159 -17.54 -5.43 6.07
N PHE A 160 -17.69 -4.20 6.52
CA PHE A 160 -18.67 -3.81 7.52
C PHE A 160 -19.33 -2.48 7.16
N LEU A 161 -20.53 -2.26 7.71
CA LEU A 161 -21.15 -0.95 7.84
C LEU A 161 -21.29 -0.59 9.33
N TYR A 162 -21.05 0.68 9.65
CA TYR A 162 -21.36 1.21 10.97
C TYR A 162 -22.89 1.23 11.15
N ASP A 163 -23.39 0.46 12.13
CA ASP A 163 -24.80 0.34 12.46
C ASP A 163 -24.94 0.29 13.99
N PRO A 164 -25.35 1.40 14.63
CA PRO A 164 -25.49 1.44 16.09
C PRO A 164 -26.60 0.54 16.62
N GLU A 165 -27.56 0.10 15.78
CA GLU A 165 -28.67 -0.77 16.17
C GLU A 165 -28.38 -2.26 15.95
N TYR A 166 -27.27 -2.61 15.29
CA TYR A 166 -26.95 -4.00 14.90
C TYR A 166 -26.95 -4.96 16.10
N TYR A 167 -26.32 -4.57 17.20
CA TYR A 167 -26.26 -5.39 18.40
C TYR A 167 -27.65 -5.65 19.02
N LEU A 168 -28.53 -4.64 19.01
CA LEU A 168 -29.88 -4.76 19.57
C LEU A 168 -30.75 -5.72 18.77
N LYS A 169 -30.64 -5.70 17.45
CA LYS A 169 -31.36 -6.61 16.54
C LYS A 169 -30.92 -8.06 16.74
N ASN A 170 -29.63 -8.34 16.90
CA ASN A 170 -29.13 -9.69 17.12
C ASN A 170 -29.44 -10.24 18.51
N LYS A 171 -29.42 -9.40 19.55
CA LYS A 171 -29.81 -9.81 20.90
C LYS A 171 -31.29 -10.21 20.96
N ASN A 172 -32.16 -9.51 20.23
CA ASN A 172 -33.59 -9.86 20.13
C ASN A 172 -33.85 -11.15 19.32
N LEU A 173 -32.97 -11.52 18.37
CA LEU A 173 -33.04 -12.77 17.63
C LEU A 173 -32.59 -13.97 18.50
N ASN A 174 -31.58 -13.80 19.33
CA ASN A 174 -31.08 -14.84 20.24
C ASN A 174 -32.01 -15.02 21.46
N LEU A 175 -32.72 -13.97 21.90
CA LEU A 175 -33.68 -14.06 22.98
C LEU A 175 -34.98 -14.76 22.58
N LYS A 176 -35.28 -14.97 21.31
CA LYS A 176 -36.40 -15.82 20.84
C LYS A 176 -36.12 -17.30 20.98
N SER A 177 -34.90 -17.72 21.20
CA SER A 177 -34.46 -19.10 21.44
C SER A 177 -34.27 -19.44 22.93
N GLU A 178 -34.26 -18.45 23.82
CA GLU A 178 -34.15 -18.64 25.26
C GLU A 178 -35.27 -17.81 25.93
N SER A 179 -36.47 -18.34 25.89
CA SER A 179 -37.59 -17.78 26.67
C SER A 179 -37.43 -18.13 28.13
N GLU A 180 -37.13 -17.14 28.95
CA GLU A 180 -37.75 -16.85 30.22
C GLU A 180 -36.90 -15.88 31.07
N ASN A 181 -37.56 -14.78 31.47
CA ASN A 181 -37.12 -13.86 32.53
C ASN A 181 -35.95 -12.90 32.27
N LEU A 182 -36.21 -11.83 31.57
CA LEU A 182 -35.51 -10.55 31.82
C LEU A 182 -36.46 -9.36 31.56
N ASN A 183 -36.93 -8.76 32.64
CA ASN A 183 -37.69 -7.51 32.66
C ASN A 183 -36.85 -6.31 32.16
N LEU A 184 -37.49 -5.54 31.30
CA LEU A 184 -37.32 -4.13 30.97
C LEU A 184 -36.29 -3.33 31.79
N GLY A 185 -35.03 -3.31 31.29
CA GLY A 185 -33.98 -2.40 31.69
C GLY A 185 -33.25 -1.79 30.49
N ASN A 186 -33.93 -1.67 29.33
CA ASN A 186 -33.25 -1.48 28.03
C ASN A 186 -32.56 -0.10 27.86
N ASN A 187 -33.03 0.99 28.47
CA ASN A 187 -32.43 2.31 28.27
C ASN A 187 -31.10 2.48 29.04
N LYS A 188 -30.98 1.93 30.25
CA LYS A 188 -29.73 2.03 31.04
C LYS A 188 -28.57 1.28 30.42
N ASN A 189 -28.83 0.15 29.75
CA ASN A 189 -27.75 -0.63 29.08
C ASN A 189 -27.24 0.05 27.80
N ILE A 190 -28.06 0.81 27.10
CA ILE A 190 -27.67 1.57 25.91
C ILE A 190 -26.76 2.74 26.32
N ASP A 191 -27.19 3.54 27.29
CA ASP A 191 -26.42 4.67 27.83
C ASP A 191 -25.04 4.24 28.39
N GLN A 192 -25.01 3.08 29.07
CA GLN A 192 -23.75 2.55 29.60
C GLN A 192 -22.82 2.05 28.49
N ARG A 193 -23.36 1.36 27.48
CA ARG A 193 -22.63 0.87 26.34
C ARG A 193 -22.07 2.01 25.48
N ASP A 194 -22.83 3.07 25.28
CA ASP A 194 -22.37 4.25 24.54
C ASP A 194 -21.28 5.00 25.29
N LYS A 195 -21.39 5.11 26.62
CA LYS A 195 -20.32 5.64 27.46
C LYS A 195 -19.05 4.81 27.40
N GLU A 196 -19.16 3.47 27.43
CA GLU A 196 -18.01 2.58 27.25
C GLU A 196 -17.38 2.74 25.88
N ARG A 197 -18.17 2.84 24.79
CA ARG A 197 -17.67 3.10 23.43
C ARG A 197 -16.87 4.40 23.39
N ASP A 198 -17.38 5.48 23.96
CA ASP A 198 -16.76 6.79 23.93
C ASP A 198 -15.46 6.82 24.74
N LEU A 199 -15.44 6.16 25.90
CA LEU A 199 -14.26 6.02 26.74
C LEU A 199 -13.17 5.12 26.11
N LEU A 200 -13.59 4.02 25.47
CA LEU A 200 -12.68 3.03 24.86
C LEU A 200 -12.35 3.32 23.40
N GLY A 201 -13.10 4.21 22.73
CA GLY A 201 -12.97 4.47 21.29
C GLY A 201 -11.60 4.95 20.83
N SER A 202 -10.77 5.48 21.74
CA SER A 202 -9.40 5.87 21.40
C SER A 202 -8.41 4.68 21.25
N PHE A 203 -8.74 3.51 21.79
CA PHE A 203 -7.82 2.38 21.85
C PHE A 203 -8.45 0.98 21.78
N LYS A 204 -9.77 0.85 21.71
CA LYS A 204 -10.44 -0.46 21.63
C LYS A 204 -11.55 -0.45 20.56
N ILE A 205 -11.63 -1.52 19.80
CA ILE A 205 -12.70 -1.73 18.83
C ILE A 205 -13.91 -2.30 19.57
N ILE A 206 -15.09 -1.77 19.28
CA ILE A 206 -16.35 -2.34 19.76
C ILE A 206 -17.09 -2.91 18.54
N GLU A 207 -16.87 -4.17 18.24
CA GLU A 207 -17.37 -4.85 17.05
C GLU A 207 -18.90 -4.91 16.95
N SER A 208 -19.60 -4.74 18.08
CA SER A 208 -21.06 -4.72 18.11
C SER A 208 -21.73 -3.59 17.32
N TYR A 209 -20.94 -2.61 16.85
CA TYR A 209 -21.37 -1.53 15.96
C TYR A 209 -21.01 -1.75 14.50
N LEU A 210 -20.31 -2.85 14.19
CA LEU A 210 -19.87 -3.20 12.84
C LEU A 210 -20.76 -4.32 12.30
N ARG A 211 -21.73 -3.98 11.45
CA ARG A 211 -22.58 -4.96 10.75
C ARG A 211 -21.84 -5.53 9.56
N PRO A 212 -21.62 -6.87 9.49
CA PRO A 212 -21.02 -7.49 8.33
C PRO A 212 -21.88 -7.28 7.08
N VAL A 213 -21.23 -6.95 5.97
CA VAL A 213 -21.88 -6.70 4.68
C VAL A 213 -20.99 -7.19 3.53
N SER A 214 -21.53 -7.20 2.31
CA SER A 214 -20.71 -7.41 1.13
C SER A 214 -19.71 -6.26 0.94
N ARG A 215 -18.56 -6.56 0.34
CA ARG A 215 -17.53 -5.55 0.05
C ARG A 215 -18.07 -4.40 -0.81
N ARG A 216 -18.91 -4.73 -1.80
CA ARG A 216 -19.60 -3.76 -2.65
C ARG A 216 -20.51 -2.82 -1.83
N GLU A 217 -21.25 -3.36 -0.87
CA GLU A 217 -22.13 -2.55 0.00
C GLU A 217 -21.31 -1.57 0.86
N ALA A 218 -20.14 -1.98 1.37
CA ALA A 218 -19.26 -1.10 2.11
C ALA A 218 -18.70 0.04 1.25
N TYR A 219 -18.41 -0.20 -0.05
CA TYR A 219 -17.99 0.85 -0.97
C TYR A 219 -19.14 1.78 -1.41
N LEU A 220 -20.39 1.32 -1.34
CA LEU A 220 -21.55 2.16 -1.63
C LEU A 220 -21.89 3.14 -0.50
N ALA A 221 -21.29 2.99 0.67
CA ALA A 221 -21.41 3.95 1.76
C ALA A 221 -20.84 5.33 1.34
N ASP A 222 -21.33 6.41 1.95
CA ASP A 222 -20.87 7.78 1.65
C ASP A 222 -19.39 7.95 1.97
N ILE A 223 -18.92 7.29 3.03
CA ILE A 223 -17.53 7.31 3.48
C ILE A 223 -17.08 5.86 3.73
N THR A 224 -15.91 5.48 3.20
CA THR A 224 -15.36 4.13 3.40
C THR A 224 -13.97 4.20 4.01
N TYR A 225 -13.80 3.60 5.17
CA TYR A 225 -12.50 3.38 5.83
C TYR A 225 -11.88 2.08 5.37
N GLY A 226 -10.56 2.04 5.25
CA GLY A 226 -9.84 0.81 4.92
C GLY A 226 -8.34 1.03 4.93
N THR A 227 -7.58 -0.05 4.71
CA THR A 227 -6.14 0.05 4.57
C THR A 227 -5.74 0.35 3.14
N ASN A 228 -4.55 0.95 2.95
CA ASN A 228 -3.98 1.18 1.63
C ASN A 228 -3.91 -0.11 0.79
N ASN A 229 -3.56 -1.22 1.42
CA ASN A 229 -3.47 -2.53 0.77
C ASN A 229 -4.84 -2.99 0.25
N GLU A 230 -5.87 -2.93 1.10
CA GLU A 230 -7.20 -3.41 0.72
C GLU A 230 -7.82 -2.61 -0.42
N PHE A 231 -7.70 -1.27 -0.37
CA PHE A 231 -8.14 -0.43 -1.47
C PHE A 231 -7.41 -0.73 -2.78
N GLY A 232 -6.09 -0.94 -2.72
CA GLY A 232 -5.30 -1.24 -3.90
C GLY A 232 -5.53 -2.66 -4.44
N PHE A 233 -5.67 -3.65 -3.56
CA PHE A 233 -6.00 -5.02 -4.00
C PHE A 233 -7.40 -5.12 -4.58
N ASP A 234 -8.37 -4.38 -4.05
CA ASP A 234 -9.72 -4.35 -4.64
C ASP A 234 -9.71 -3.73 -6.05
N TYR A 235 -8.90 -2.68 -6.26
CA TYR A 235 -8.69 -2.14 -7.60
C TYR A 235 -8.15 -3.20 -8.57
N LEU A 236 -7.14 -3.97 -8.14
CA LEU A 236 -6.59 -5.02 -8.98
C LEU A 236 -7.61 -6.14 -9.23
N ARG A 237 -8.36 -6.56 -8.21
CA ARG A 237 -9.43 -7.58 -8.34
C ARG A 237 -10.54 -7.11 -9.28
N ASP A 238 -10.99 -5.86 -9.17
CA ASP A 238 -12.01 -5.28 -10.05
C ASP A 238 -11.56 -5.30 -11.52
N ASN A 239 -10.26 -5.10 -11.78
CA ASN A 239 -9.70 -5.16 -13.12
C ASN A 239 -9.40 -6.59 -13.61
N LEU A 240 -9.55 -7.60 -12.76
CA LEU A 240 -9.51 -9.03 -13.12
C LEU A 240 -10.90 -9.67 -13.16
N ALA A 241 -11.98 -8.93 -12.87
CA ALA A 241 -13.34 -9.41 -12.85
C ALA A 241 -13.84 -9.85 -14.24
N TYR A 242 -14.60 -10.93 -14.31
CA TYR A 242 -15.25 -11.43 -15.53
C TYR A 242 -16.69 -10.98 -15.67
N ASP A 243 -17.26 -10.38 -14.63
CA ASP A 243 -18.62 -9.86 -14.61
C ASP A 243 -18.67 -8.55 -13.79
N LEU A 244 -19.52 -7.59 -14.22
CA LEU A 244 -19.69 -6.30 -13.53
C LEU A 244 -20.20 -6.43 -12.08
N SER A 245 -20.92 -7.53 -11.78
CA SER A 245 -21.40 -7.80 -10.42
C SER A 245 -20.27 -8.13 -9.45
N GLN A 246 -19.12 -8.60 -9.95
CA GLN A 246 -17.94 -8.92 -9.15
C GLN A 246 -17.13 -7.66 -8.77
N GLN A 247 -17.30 -6.57 -9.50
CA GLN A 247 -16.64 -5.31 -9.20
C GLN A 247 -17.25 -4.67 -7.96
N VAL A 248 -16.39 -4.19 -7.07
CA VAL A 248 -16.81 -3.65 -5.77
C VAL A 248 -16.66 -2.14 -5.66
N GLN A 249 -15.65 -1.54 -6.32
CA GLN A 249 -15.37 -0.12 -6.25
C GLN A 249 -16.25 0.68 -7.21
N ARG A 250 -16.66 1.89 -6.81
CA ARG A 250 -17.52 2.77 -7.63
C ARG A 250 -16.81 3.98 -8.24
N GLY A 251 -15.49 4.05 -8.12
CA GLY A 251 -14.65 5.12 -8.68
C GLY A 251 -13.81 5.86 -7.64
N PHE A 252 -12.97 6.77 -8.10
CA PHE A 252 -11.90 7.42 -7.33
C PHE A 252 -12.14 8.93 -7.24
N ASN A 253 -13.04 9.36 -6.32
CA ASN A 253 -13.39 10.77 -6.19
C ASN A 253 -12.43 11.52 -5.27
N PHE A 254 -12.44 11.19 -3.97
CA PHE A 254 -11.62 11.84 -2.95
C PHE A 254 -11.05 10.83 -1.97
N VAL A 255 -9.78 10.96 -1.67
CA VAL A 255 -9.10 10.15 -0.65
C VAL A 255 -8.41 11.02 0.38
N ILE A 256 -8.57 10.66 1.64
CA ILE A 256 -7.82 11.22 2.77
C ILE A 256 -6.94 10.11 3.32
N ILE A 257 -5.62 10.31 3.29
CA ILE A 257 -4.64 9.33 3.73
C ILE A 257 -4.16 9.72 5.13
N ASP A 258 -4.51 8.91 6.15
CA ASP A 258 -3.96 9.09 7.49
C ASP A 258 -2.55 8.49 7.55
N GLU A 259 -1.66 9.18 8.25
CA GLU A 259 -0.24 8.85 8.30
C GLU A 259 0.36 8.70 6.88
N ILE A 260 0.09 9.70 6.03
CA ILE A 260 0.44 9.71 4.60
C ILE A 260 1.92 9.44 4.34
N ASP A 261 2.80 9.85 5.22
CA ASP A 261 4.23 9.60 5.13
C ASP A 261 4.59 8.12 5.26
N SER A 262 3.85 7.34 6.06
CA SER A 262 4.02 5.89 6.09
C SER A 262 3.61 5.24 4.77
N ILE A 263 2.44 5.61 4.29
CA ILE A 263 1.82 4.96 3.14
C ILE A 263 2.53 5.34 1.84
N LEU A 264 2.79 6.63 1.62
CA LEU A 264 3.33 7.11 0.35
C LEU A 264 4.88 7.21 0.31
N ILE A 265 5.55 7.09 1.45
CA ILE A 265 7.02 7.13 1.52
C ILE A 265 7.57 5.76 1.94
N ASP A 266 7.17 5.24 3.13
CA ASP A 266 7.78 4.02 3.66
C ASP A 266 7.33 2.76 2.93
N GLU A 267 6.01 2.56 2.79
CA GLU A 267 5.43 1.39 2.16
C GLU A 267 5.47 1.45 0.62
N ALA A 268 5.66 2.64 0.05
CA ALA A 268 5.66 2.86 -1.40
C ALA A 268 6.96 2.43 -2.11
N ARG A 269 7.71 1.50 -1.54
CA ARG A 269 8.93 0.90 -2.11
C ARG A 269 8.64 -0.37 -2.91
N THR A 270 7.52 -1.01 -2.66
CA THR A 270 7.10 -2.24 -3.36
C THR A 270 5.70 -2.06 -3.94
N PRO A 271 5.44 -2.58 -5.15
CA PRO A 271 4.10 -2.55 -5.73
C PRO A 271 3.17 -3.55 -5.03
N LEU A 272 1.87 -3.37 -5.24
CA LEU A 272 0.86 -4.38 -4.96
C LEU A 272 0.81 -5.36 -6.12
N ILE A 273 0.83 -6.65 -5.84
CA ILE A 273 0.88 -7.72 -6.85
C ILE A 273 -0.17 -8.78 -6.52
N ILE A 274 -0.97 -9.16 -7.52
CA ILE A 274 -1.78 -10.37 -7.51
C ILE A 274 -1.08 -11.38 -8.40
N SER A 275 -0.75 -12.54 -7.84
CA SER A 275 -0.07 -13.62 -8.56
C SER A 275 -0.80 -14.96 -8.44
N MET A 276 -0.57 -15.84 -9.40
CA MET A 276 -1.08 -17.21 -9.43
C MET A 276 0.09 -18.20 -9.46
N PRO A 277 0.07 -19.28 -8.66
CA PRO A 277 1.14 -20.26 -8.65
C PRO A 277 1.21 -21.00 -10.00
N THR A 278 2.45 -21.23 -10.49
CA THR A 278 2.71 -22.11 -11.64
C THR A 278 3.06 -23.50 -11.16
N PRO A 279 2.64 -24.55 -11.87
CA PRO A 279 3.15 -25.88 -11.59
C PRO A 279 4.57 -25.99 -12.15
N ASP A 280 5.61 -25.80 -11.36
CA ASP A 280 6.97 -26.37 -11.47
C ASP A 280 8.03 -25.59 -10.70
N THR A 281 9.08 -26.31 -10.24
CA THR A 281 10.43 -25.84 -9.89
C THR A 281 10.88 -25.74 -8.43
N GLU A 282 10.23 -26.39 -7.47
CA GLU A 282 10.72 -26.41 -6.08
C GLU A 282 12.17 -26.94 -5.96
N GLU A 283 12.53 -27.99 -6.72
CA GLU A 283 13.84 -28.66 -6.64
C GLU A 283 15.02 -27.77 -7.06
N VAL A 284 14.78 -26.86 -7.99
CA VAL A 284 15.81 -25.96 -8.52
C VAL A 284 16.27 -24.96 -7.44
N TYR A 285 15.36 -24.41 -6.65
CA TYR A 285 15.72 -23.50 -5.56
C TYR A 285 16.51 -24.17 -4.45
N TYR A 286 16.16 -25.40 -4.06
CA TYR A 286 16.96 -26.17 -3.09
C TYR A 286 18.36 -26.46 -3.62
N TYR A 287 18.48 -26.73 -4.92
CA TYR A 287 19.78 -26.98 -5.56
C TYR A 287 20.67 -25.73 -5.49
N PHE A 288 20.14 -24.55 -5.85
CA PHE A 288 20.90 -23.29 -5.77
C PHE A 288 21.21 -22.84 -4.34
N ALA A 289 20.31 -23.08 -3.38
CA ALA A 289 20.60 -22.81 -1.97
C ALA A 289 21.80 -23.63 -1.47
N ARG A 290 21.89 -24.91 -1.87
CA ARG A 290 23.06 -25.76 -1.56
C ARG A 290 24.34 -25.30 -2.22
N ILE A 291 24.25 -24.74 -3.45
CA ILE A 291 25.42 -24.13 -4.12
C ILE A 291 25.86 -22.88 -3.35
N ALA A 292 24.92 -21.99 -3.01
CA ALA A 292 25.23 -20.76 -2.28
C ALA A 292 25.93 -21.02 -0.92
N GLN A 293 25.55 -22.10 -0.22
CA GLN A 293 26.21 -22.49 1.03
C GLN A 293 27.70 -22.87 0.82
N LYS A 294 28.06 -23.41 -0.34
CA LYS A 294 29.44 -23.82 -0.66
C LYS A 294 30.33 -22.64 -1.09
N LEU A 295 29.75 -21.50 -1.43
CA LEU A 295 30.46 -20.29 -1.83
C LEU A 295 30.88 -19.45 -0.62
N LYS A 296 32.05 -18.83 -0.68
CA LYS A 296 32.66 -18.04 0.39
C LYS A 296 32.68 -16.57 0.03
N LYS A 297 32.18 -15.73 0.96
CA LYS A 297 32.26 -14.26 0.89
C LYS A 297 33.73 -13.83 0.75
N ASP A 298 33.96 -12.74 0.05
CA ASP A 298 35.26 -12.08 -0.22
C ASP A 298 36.26 -12.92 -1.07
N LYS A 299 35.86 -14.14 -1.45
CA LYS A 299 36.63 -15.00 -2.37
C LYS A 299 35.82 -15.32 -3.64
N ASP A 300 34.68 -15.99 -3.45
CA ASP A 300 33.85 -16.47 -4.55
C ASP A 300 32.84 -15.41 -5.01
N TYR A 301 32.50 -14.46 -4.15
CA TYR A 301 31.65 -13.29 -4.44
C TYR A 301 31.94 -12.14 -3.47
N ILE A 302 31.66 -10.92 -3.91
CA ILE A 302 31.81 -9.67 -3.16
C ILE A 302 30.40 -9.11 -2.90
N VAL A 303 30.20 -8.61 -1.70
CA VAL A 303 28.92 -8.04 -1.24
C VAL A 303 29.09 -6.56 -0.95
N ASP A 304 28.26 -5.72 -1.54
CA ASP A 304 28.09 -4.35 -1.11
C ASP A 304 26.86 -4.24 -0.20
N GLU A 305 27.11 -4.15 1.10
CA GLU A 305 26.05 -4.06 2.12
C GLU A 305 25.27 -2.75 2.01
N LYS A 306 25.89 -1.69 1.49
CA LYS A 306 25.28 -0.38 1.34
C LYS A 306 24.23 -0.37 0.22
N ASP A 307 24.57 -0.97 -0.91
CA ASP A 307 23.70 -1.01 -2.09
C ASP A 307 22.90 -2.30 -2.21
N LYS A 308 23.07 -3.23 -1.23
CA LYS A 308 22.50 -4.60 -1.21
C LYS A 308 22.77 -5.32 -2.56
N THR A 309 23.96 -5.12 -3.14
CA THR A 309 24.37 -5.72 -4.40
C THR A 309 25.39 -6.82 -4.20
N LEU A 310 25.41 -7.75 -5.16
CA LEU A 310 26.30 -8.90 -5.18
C LEU A 310 27.04 -8.95 -6.50
N THR A 311 28.35 -9.23 -6.46
CA THR A 311 29.16 -9.49 -7.65
C THR A 311 29.91 -10.80 -7.49
N ILE A 312 29.67 -11.74 -8.41
CA ILE A 312 30.36 -13.04 -8.42
C ILE A 312 31.76 -12.83 -9.03
N THR A 313 32.80 -13.24 -8.32
CA THR A 313 34.19 -13.13 -8.79
C THR A 313 34.52 -14.18 -9.86
N SER A 314 35.64 -14.01 -10.57
CA SER A 314 36.12 -15.02 -11.53
C SER A 314 36.33 -16.40 -10.89
N ASP A 315 36.91 -16.43 -9.68
CA ASP A 315 37.08 -17.68 -8.92
C ASP A 315 35.73 -18.32 -8.59
N GLY A 316 34.73 -17.49 -8.26
CA GLY A 316 33.36 -17.92 -8.00
C GLY A 316 32.69 -18.49 -9.25
N GLN A 317 32.86 -17.84 -10.41
CA GLN A 317 32.33 -18.34 -11.69
C GLN A 317 32.90 -19.70 -12.04
N GLU A 318 34.24 -19.87 -11.98
CA GLU A 318 34.91 -21.15 -12.26
C GLU A 318 34.40 -22.27 -11.34
N LYS A 319 34.22 -21.96 -10.06
CA LYS A 319 33.71 -22.91 -9.08
C LYS A 319 32.24 -23.31 -9.37
N ILE A 320 31.39 -22.34 -9.74
CA ILE A 320 30.01 -22.56 -10.11
C ILE A 320 29.93 -23.43 -11.38
N ILE A 321 30.72 -23.12 -12.42
CA ILE A 321 30.81 -23.90 -13.66
C ILE A 321 31.20 -25.34 -13.34
N SER A 322 32.17 -25.55 -12.44
CA SER A 322 32.60 -26.89 -12.03
C SER A 322 31.48 -27.70 -11.37
N ILE A 323 30.58 -27.02 -10.60
CA ILE A 323 29.44 -27.66 -9.93
C ILE A 323 28.29 -27.92 -10.90
N LEU A 324 27.94 -26.92 -11.75
CA LEU A 324 26.84 -27.02 -12.72
C LEU A 324 27.18 -27.90 -13.92
N LYS A 325 28.47 -28.11 -14.23
CA LYS A 325 29.00 -28.78 -15.44
C LYS A 325 28.54 -28.12 -16.74
N LYS A 326 28.13 -26.87 -16.69
CA LYS A 326 27.80 -25.97 -17.83
C LYS A 326 28.17 -24.53 -17.45
N ASP A 327 28.44 -23.72 -18.47
CA ASP A 327 28.78 -22.31 -18.32
C ASP A 327 27.58 -21.41 -18.64
N PRO A 328 26.79 -20.98 -17.63
CA PRO A 328 25.61 -20.20 -17.85
C PRO A 328 25.90 -18.79 -18.41
N TRP A 329 27.08 -18.22 -18.13
CA TRP A 329 27.50 -16.91 -18.67
C TRP A 329 27.77 -16.98 -20.15
N LYS A 330 28.47 -18.04 -20.60
CA LYS A 330 28.79 -18.28 -22.01
C LYS A 330 27.55 -18.67 -22.82
N GLU A 331 26.64 -19.40 -22.22
CA GLU A 331 25.39 -19.85 -22.85
C GLU A 331 24.31 -18.76 -22.85
N GLY A 332 24.50 -17.65 -22.10
CA GLY A 332 23.50 -16.61 -21.95
C GLY A 332 22.28 -17.04 -21.14
N ASP A 333 22.44 -18.01 -20.24
CA ASP A 333 21.36 -18.53 -19.39
C ASP A 333 21.14 -17.61 -18.17
N PHE A 334 20.55 -16.43 -18.45
CA PHE A 334 20.30 -15.41 -17.44
C PHE A 334 19.39 -15.91 -16.31
N ARG A 335 18.45 -16.82 -16.57
CA ARG A 335 17.57 -17.38 -15.53
C ARG A 335 18.35 -18.19 -14.49
N THR A 336 19.30 -19.00 -14.92
CA THR A 336 20.19 -19.74 -14.01
C THR A 336 21.05 -18.79 -13.20
N ILE A 337 21.62 -17.74 -13.82
CA ILE A 337 22.45 -16.74 -13.14
C ILE A 337 21.62 -16.01 -12.09
N HIS A 338 20.44 -15.55 -12.44
CA HIS A 338 19.54 -14.83 -11.54
C HIS A 338 19.14 -15.68 -10.32
N LYS A 339 18.71 -16.93 -10.51
CA LYS A 339 18.36 -17.84 -9.39
C LYS A 339 19.55 -18.10 -8.47
N LEU A 340 20.76 -18.19 -9.01
CA LEU A 340 21.98 -18.34 -8.24
C LEU A 340 22.30 -17.08 -7.41
N GLU A 341 22.22 -15.92 -8.03
CA GLU A 341 22.41 -14.64 -7.33
C GLU A 341 21.38 -14.47 -6.20
N ASN A 342 20.13 -14.81 -6.44
CA ASN A 342 19.09 -14.76 -5.43
C ASN A 342 19.37 -15.70 -4.27
N ALA A 343 19.90 -16.89 -4.53
CA ALA A 343 20.29 -17.81 -3.46
C ALA A 343 21.43 -17.24 -2.59
N ILE A 344 22.40 -16.53 -3.19
CA ILE A 344 23.48 -15.88 -2.46
C ILE A 344 22.96 -14.63 -1.73
N LYS A 345 22.10 -13.84 -2.37
CA LYS A 345 21.43 -12.69 -1.73
C LYS A 345 20.59 -13.12 -0.52
N ALA A 346 19.82 -14.21 -0.65
CA ALA A 346 19.06 -14.79 0.46
C ALA A 346 19.95 -15.18 1.63
N LYS A 347 21.17 -15.70 1.36
CA LYS A 347 22.14 -16.05 2.38
C LYS A 347 22.70 -14.81 3.10
N GLU A 348 23.05 -13.75 2.38
CA GLU A 348 23.82 -12.62 2.91
C GLU A 348 22.93 -11.50 3.47
N PHE A 349 21.83 -11.16 2.80
CA PHE A 349 21.04 -9.97 3.09
C PHE A 349 19.75 -10.24 3.87
N PHE A 350 19.24 -11.46 3.89
CA PHE A 350 17.97 -11.76 4.55
C PHE A 350 18.20 -12.60 5.81
N LYS A 351 17.98 -12.02 6.96
CA LYS A 351 18.23 -12.63 8.28
C LYS A 351 16.92 -12.98 8.97
N ASN A 352 16.86 -14.16 9.55
CA ASN A 352 15.73 -14.55 10.40
C ASN A 352 15.68 -13.66 11.65
N ASP A 353 14.47 -13.37 12.14
CA ASP A 353 14.15 -12.46 13.25
C ASP A 353 14.50 -10.98 13.00
N VAL A 354 15.00 -10.63 11.81
CA VAL A 354 15.26 -9.24 11.37
C VAL A 354 14.37 -8.90 10.17
N ASP A 355 14.61 -9.59 9.04
CA ASP A 355 13.90 -9.33 7.79
C ASP A 355 12.66 -10.22 7.62
N TYR A 356 12.62 -11.36 8.27
CA TYR A 356 11.51 -12.30 8.30
C TYR A 356 11.51 -13.14 9.55
N ILE A 357 10.38 -13.83 9.79
CA ILE A 357 10.28 -14.90 10.77
C ILE A 357 9.71 -16.16 10.12
N VAL A 358 10.01 -17.33 10.68
CA VAL A 358 9.34 -18.57 10.32
C VAL A 358 8.17 -18.81 11.27
N LYS A 359 6.94 -18.76 10.75
CA LYS A 359 5.71 -19.00 11.52
C LYS A 359 4.80 -19.97 10.75
N ASN A 360 4.30 -20.99 11.41
CA ASN A 360 3.44 -22.03 10.82
C ASN A 360 4.05 -22.71 9.57
N ASN A 361 5.36 -22.92 9.56
CA ASN A 361 6.13 -23.48 8.44
C ASN A 361 6.20 -22.56 7.20
N GLU A 362 5.91 -21.29 7.34
CA GLU A 362 5.99 -20.29 6.28
C GLU A 362 6.97 -19.17 6.65
N VAL A 363 7.68 -18.66 5.66
CA VAL A 363 8.46 -17.43 5.77
C VAL A 363 7.51 -16.27 5.72
N VAL A 364 7.47 -15.47 6.78
CA VAL A 364 6.64 -14.28 6.89
C VAL A 364 7.55 -13.06 6.99
N ILE A 365 7.39 -12.13 6.06
CA ILE A 365 8.20 -10.90 6.01
C ILE A 365 7.93 -10.04 7.24
N VAL A 366 8.98 -9.49 7.80
CA VAL A 366 8.92 -8.41 8.80
C VAL A 366 9.13 -7.10 8.07
N ASP A 367 8.19 -6.21 8.14
CA ASP A 367 8.33 -4.88 7.56
C ASP A 367 9.45 -4.10 8.25
N GLU A 368 10.43 -3.68 7.47
CA GLU A 368 11.64 -2.99 7.94
C GLU A 368 11.33 -1.70 8.73
N PHE A 369 10.21 -1.04 8.40
CA PHE A 369 9.82 0.25 9.01
C PHE A 369 8.89 0.09 10.20
N THR A 370 7.91 -0.79 10.07
CA THR A 370 6.89 -0.94 11.11
C THR A 370 7.19 -2.07 12.08
N GLY A 371 8.13 -2.97 11.74
CA GLY A 371 8.42 -4.19 12.49
C GLY A 371 7.24 -5.16 12.51
N ARG A 372 6.25 -4.98 11.62
CA ARG A 372 5.03 -5.80 11.56
C ARG A 372 5.20 -7.00 10.65
N LEU A 373 4.52 -8.08 11.01
CA LEU A 373 4.44 -9.26 10.16
C LEU A 373 3.52 -8.98 8.97
N MET A 374 4.04 -9.19 7.76
CA MET A 374 3.32 -8.98 6.52
C MET A 374 2.85 -10.33 5.98
N PHE A 375 1.74 -10.82 6.53
CA PHE A 375 1.14 -12.06 6.06
C PHE A 375 0.66 -11.93 4.61
N GLY A 376 0.93 -12.96 3.81
CA GLY A 376 0.54 -13.01 2.40
C GLY A 376 1.40 -12.17 1.46
N ARG A 377 2.31 -11.32 1.97
CA ARG A 377 3.33 -10.66 1.15
C ARG A 377 4.52 -11.56 0.90
N ARG A 378 5.09 -11.43 -0.29
CA ARG A 378 6.28 -12.15 -0.74
C ARG A 378 7.26 -11.17 -1.38
N TRP A 379 8.55 -11.44 -1.27
CA TRP A 379 9.54 -10.75 -2.10
C TRP A 379 9.39 -11.23 -3.54
N SER A 380 9.53 -10.30 -4.49
CA SER A 380 9.48 -10.54 -5.93
C SER A 380 10.74 -11.22 -6.47
N ALA A 381 10.74 -11.49 -7.74
CA ALA A 381 11.91 -11.96 -8.52
C ALA A 381 12.59 -13.23 -7.95
N GLY A 382 11.84 -14.15 -7.36
CA GLY A 382 12.39 -15.42 -6.84
C GLY A 382 13.13 -15.31 -5.50
N ILE A 383 13.26 -14.12 -4.90
CA ILE A 383 13.97 -13.93 -3.61
C ILE A 383 13.25 -14.67 -2.48
N HIS A 384 11.91 -14.62 -2.44
CA HIS A 384 11.16 -15.29 -1.38
C HIS A 384 11.39 -16.80 -1.41
N GLN A 385 11.35 -17.41 -2.59
CA GLN A 385 11.65 -18.82 -2.79
C GLN A 385 13.10 -19.16 -2.39
N ALA A 386 14.04 -18.27 -2.69
CA ALA A 386 15.44 -18.45 -2.29
C ALA A 386 15.60 -18.42 -0.74
N VAL A 387 14.83 -17.57 -0.04
CA VAL A 387 14.79 -17.52 1.42
C VAL A 387 14.10 -18.77 2.00
N GLU A 388 12.98 -19.21 1.42
CA GLU A 388 12.33 -20.47 1.81
C GLU A 388 13.29 -21.66 1.64
N ALA A 389 14.02 -21.75 0.52
CA ALA A 389 15.02 -22.78 0.25
C ALA A 389 16.21 -22.71 1.24
N LYS A 390 16.66 -21.50 1.57
CA LYS A 390 17.70 -21.28 2.58
C LYS A 390 17.26 -21.83 3.95
N GLU A 391 16.06 -21.50 4.41
CA GLU A 391 15.54 -21.99 5.69
C GLU A 391 15.40 -23.52 5.71
N HIS A 392 14.90 -24.09 4.61
CA HIS A 392 14.79 -25.53 4.45
C HIS A 392 16.17 -26.22 4.60
N GLU A 393 17.17 -25.73 3.89
CA GLU A 393 18.55 -26.29 3.94
C GLU A 393 19.27 -25.95 5.25
N ALA A 394 18.85 -24.91 6.00
CA ALA A 394 19.35 -24.58 7.33
C ALA A 394 18.81 -25.50 8.44
N GLY A 395 17.87 -26.40 8.13
CA GLY A 395 17.31 -27.38 9.05
C GLY A 395 15.83 -27.24 9.37
N ASN A 396 15.18 -26.18 8.91
CA ASN A 396 13.73 -25.96 9.00
C ASN A 396 12.98 -26.74 7.91
N ARG A 397 13.15 -28.09 7.87
CA ARG A 397 12.65 -28.96 6.80
C ARG A 397 11.12 -28.92 6.57
N ASN A 398 10.37 -28.32 7.47
CA ASN A 398 8.93 -28.11 7.29
C ASN A 398 8.62 -26.87 6.43
N VAL A 399 9.56 -25.94 6.25
CA VAL A 399 9.44 -24.84 5.30
C VAL A 399 9.67 -25.43 3.91
N ARG A 400 8.66 -25.35 3.06
CA ARG A 400 8.74 -25.77 1.66
C ARG A 400 8.80 -24.57 0.76
N VAL A 401 9.60 -24.64 -0.28
CA VAL A 401 9.61 -23.65 -1.35
C VAL A 401 8.24 -23.68 -2.03
N LYS A 402 7.53 -22.57 -2.03
CA LYS A 402 6.30 -22.46 -2.81
C LYS A 402 6.64 -22.24 -4.27
N THR A 403 5.80 -22.77 -5.16
CA THR A 403 5.95 -22.66 -6.61
C THR A 403 6.14 -21.21 -7.07
N GLU A 404 6.87 -21.00 -8.15
CA GLU A 404 6.93 -19.69 -8.82
C GLU A 404 5.52 -19.23 -9.13
N SER A 405 5.30 -17.93 -9.10
CA SER A 405 4.00 -17.36 -9.37
C SER A 405 4.07 -16.39 -10.55
N ILE A 406 3.14 -16.51 -11.47
CA ILE A 406 2.96 -15.56 -12.56
C ILE A 406 2.21 -14.34 -12.02
N THR A 407 2.68 -13.15 -12.34
CA THR A 407 2.02 -11.89 -12.02
C THR A 407 0.79 -11.69 -12.91
N LEU A 408 -0.40 -11.67 -12.32
CA LEU A 408 -1.66 -11.39 -13.03
C LEU A 408 -1.95 -9.90 -13.12
N ALA A 409 -1.70 -9.17 -12.04
CA ALA A 409 -1.93 -7.74 -11.96
C ALA A 409 -0.98 -7.10 -10.94
N THR A 410 -0.52 -5.90 -11.24
CA THR A 410 0.38 -5.13 -10.37
C THR A 410 0.07 -3.65 -10.46
N ILE A 411 0.28 -2.90 -9.38
CA ILE A 411 0.26 -1.43 -9.36
C ILE A 411 1.10 -0.91 -8.19
N THR A 412 1.83 0.18 -8.42
CA THR A 412 2.49 0.90 -7.32
C THR A 412 1.50 1.75 -6.52
N PHE A 413 1.75 1.96 -5.23
CA PHE A 413 0.93 2.88 -4.42
C PHE A 413 0.88 4.28 -5.04
N GLN A 414 2.00 4.73 -5.60
CA GLN A 414 2.08 6.03 -6.25
C GLN A 414 1.06 6.16 -7.38
N ASN A 415 1.00 5.19 -8.29
CA ASN A 415 0.08 5.22 -9.42
C ASN A 415 -1.35 4.90 -9.01
N TYR A 416 -1.55 4.04 -7.99
CA TYR A 416 -2.88 3.78 -7.44
C TYR A 416 -3.53 5.07 -6.91
N PHE A 417 -2.84 5.80 -6.02
CA PHE A 417 -3.43 7.02 -5.44
C PHE A 417 -3.60 8.15 -6.46
N LYS A 418 -2.80 8.19 -7.54
CA LYS A 418 -3.02 9.12 -8.66
C LYS A 418 -4.30 8.89 -9.47
N LEU A 419 -5.00 7.78 -9.25
CA LEU A 419 -6.33 7.54 -9.86
C LEU A 419 -7.41 8.45 -9.26
N TYR A 420 -7.24 8.89 -8.01
CA TYR A 420 -8.19 9.78 -7.37
C TYR A 420 -8.17 11.18 -7.97
N LYS A 421 -9.37 11.76 -8.13
CA LYS A 421 -9.51 13.16 -8.60
C LYS A 421 -8.90 14.16 -7.63
N LYS A 422 -8.98 13.84 -6.33
CA LYS A 422 -8.40 14.64 -5.26
C LYS A 422 -7.77 13.74 -4.21
N ILE A 423 -6.53 14.06 -3.84
CA ILE A 423 -5.77 13.39 -2.79
C ILE A 423 -5.51 14.41 -1.68
N ALA A 424 -5.68 14.01 -0.45
CA ALA A 424 -5.25 14.75 0.73
C ALA A 424 -4.62 13.80 1.74
N GLY A 425 -3.82 14.33 2.64
CA GLY A 425 -3.24 13.49 3.68
C GLY A 425 -2.87 14.24 4.94
N MET A 426 -2.69 13.50 6.00
CA MET A 426 -2.32 14.04 7.30
C MET A 426 -1.26 13.17 7.98
N THR A 427 -0.33 13.81 8.66
CA THR A 427 0.70 13.15 9.50
C THR A 427 1.32 14.16 10.46
N GLY A 428 2.10 13.69 11.43
CA GLY A 428 2.85 14.53 12.35
C GLY A 428 4.20 15.02 11.82
N THR A 429 4.66 14.53 10.66
CA THR A 429 6.07 14.60 10.23
C THR A 429 6.27 14.77 8.72
N ALA A 430 5.36 15.46 8.02
CA ALA A 430 5.41 15.59 6.56
C ALA A 430 6.53 16.55 6.07
N LEU A 431 6.87 17.60 6.82
CA LEU A 431 7.80 18.64 6.35
C LEU A 431 9.18 18.10 5.97
N THR A 432 9.64 17.04 6.62
CA THR A 432 10.93 16.43 6.30
C THR A 432 10.97 15.79 4.91
N SER A 433 9.81 15.43 4.38
CA SER A 433 9.63 14.80 3.05
C SER A 433 8.78 15.67 2.09
N ALA A 434 8.62 16.97 2.40
CA ALA A 434 7.76 17.88 1.62
C ALA A 434 8.16 17.96 0.14
N GLU A 435 9.45 17.91 -0.15
CA GLU A 435 9.98 17.93 -1.52
C GLU A 435 9.56 16.67 -2.31
N GLU A 436 9.55 15.51 -1.66
CA GLU A 436 9.11 14.26 -2.29
C GLU A 436 7.59 14.26 -2.55
N PHE A 437 6.80 14.73 -1.58
CA PHE A 437 5.35 14.87 -1.76
C PHE A 437 4.99 15.80 -2.92
N ASP A 438 5.71 16.91 -3.07
CA ASP A 438 5.51 17.82 -4.18
C ASP A 438 5.93 17.19 -5.52
N LYS A 439 7.15 16.66 -5.62
CA LYS A 439 7.70 16.12 -6.88
C LYS A 439 6.97 14.86 -7.39
N VAL A 440 6.60 13.96 -6.49
CA VAL A 440 6.02 12.65 -6.85
C VAL A 440 4.50 12.71 -6.97
N TYR A 441 3.83 13.40 -6.04
CA TYR A 441 2.38 13.40 -5.90
C TYR A 441 1.72 14.74 -6.20
N ASN A 442 2.52 15.80 -6.43
CA ASN A 442 2.05 17.19 -6.55
C ASN A 442 1.20 17.62 -5.35
N LEU A 443 1.63 17.22 -4.15
CA LEU A 443 0.96 17.50 -2.88
C LEU A 443 1.74 18.53 -2.07
N GLU A 444 1.12 19.66 -1.81
CA GLU A 444 1.66 20.72 -0.99
C GLU A 444 1.50 20.42 0.50
N THR A 445 2.57 20.63 1.29
CA THR A 445 2.57 20.36 2.73
C THR A 445 2.41 21.64 3.53
N ILE A 446 1.40 21.68 4.41
CA ILE A 446 1.09 22.81 5.29
C ILE A 446 1.29 22.39 6.74
N SER A 447 2.14 23.11 7.47
CA SER A 447 2.29 22.91 8.92
C SER A 447 1.22 23.64 9.69
N ILE A 448 0.42 22.88 10.43
CA ILE A 448 -0.70 23.41 11.24
C ILE A 448 -0.18 23.71 12.65
N PRO A 449 -0.47 24.89 13.21
CA PRO A 449 -0.07 25.22 14.58
C PRO A 449 -0.76 24.29 15.59
N THR A 450 -0.08 23.98 16.69
CA THR A 450 -0.64 23.17 17.77
C THR A 450 -1.69 23.96 18.55
N ASN A 451 -2.68 23.28 19.11
CA ASN A 451 -3.73 23.89 19.93
C ASN A 451 -3.16 24.55 21.19
N LYS A 452 -2.19 23.88 21.85
CA LYS A 452 -1.44 24.43 22.98
C LYS A 452 0.06 24.40 22.66
N PRO A 453 0.85 25.36 23.22
CA PRO A 453 2.30 25.34 23.04
C PRO A 453 2.93 24.01 23.48
N MET A 454 3.84 23.48 22.69
CA MET A 454 4.61 22.29 23.05
C MET A 454 5.68 22.66 24.07
N ILE A 455 5.66 22.02 25.24
CA ILE A 455 6.60 22.24 26.36
C ILE A 455 7.54 21.05 26.58
N ARG A 456 7.51 20.04 25.68
CA ARG A 456 8.41 18.88 25.72
C ARG A 456 9.86 19.32 25.59
N ILE A 457 10.72 18.66 26.37
CA ILE A 457 12.17 18.90 26.37
C ILE A 457 12.85 17.77 25.61
N ASP A 458 13.43 18.07 24.46
CA ASP A 458 14.24 17.13 23.70
C ASP A 458 15.70 17.27 24.15
N LEU A 459 16.18 16.28 24.91
CA LEU A 459 17.54 16.27 25.46
C LEU A 459 18.56 15.91 24.35
N PRO A 460 19.81 16.39 24.46
CA PRO A 460 20.87 16.04 23.53
C PRO A 460 21.10 14.52 23.47
N ASP A 461 21.50 14.03 22.28
CA ASP A 461 21.85 12.63 22.09
C ASP A 461 23.10 12.26 22.92
N LYS A 462 23.06 11.11 23.55
CA LYS A 462 24.21 10.49 24.20
C LYS A 462 24.86 9.48 23.27
N VAL A 463 26.07 9.73 22.81
CA VAL A 463 26.79 8.87 21.87
C VAL A 463 27.89 8.13 22.61
N PHE A 464 27.94 6.80 22.45
CA PHE A 464 28.90 5.92 23.09
C PHE A 464 29.81 5.25 22.06
N LYS A 465 30.99 4.83 22.52
CA LYS A 465 31.92 4.10 21.65
C LYS A 465 31.41 2.73 21.26
N THR A 466 30.82 1.98 22.22
CA THR A 466 30.35 0.62 22.04
C THR A 466 28.86 0.49 22.36
N GLU A 467 28.23 -0.54 21.79
CA GLU A 467 26.82 -0.86 22.05
C GLU A 467 26.61 -1.24 23.53
N MET A 468 27.54 -1.99 24.12
CA MET A 468 27.46 -2.37 25.53
C MET A 468 27.56 -1.20 26.48
N GLY A 469 28.41 -0.20 26.17
CA GLY A 469 28.49 1.06 26.94
C GLY A 469 27.19 1.84 26.88
N LYS A 470 26.59 1.95 25.68
CA LYS A 470 25.27 2.53 25.45
C LYS A 470 24.20 1.90 26.32
N LEU A 471 24.08 0.56 26.26
CA LEU A 471 23.07 -0.20 27.00
C LEU A 471 23.20 -0.06 28.53
N LYS A 472 24.41 -0.10 29.07
CA LYS A 472 24.63 0.10 30.50
C LYS A 472 24.15 1.48 30.96
N SER A 473 24.54 2.54 30.26
CA SER A 473 24.12 3.91 30.58
C SER A 473 22.61 4.11 30.46
N LEU A 474 21.97 3.50 29.42
CA LEU A 474 20.53 3.50 29.23
C LEU A 474 19.80 2.84 30.40
N ILE A 475 20.25 1.65 30.83
CA ILE A 475 19.65 0.89 31.95
C ILE A 475 19.75 1.70 33.26
N GLU A 476 20.86 2.39 33.50
CA GLU A 476 21.03 3.26 34.69
C GLU A 476 20.02 4.43 34.68
N ASP A 477 19.84 5.10 33.53
CA ASP A 477 18.87 6.21 33.44
C ASP A 477 17.43 5.69 33.62
N VAL A 478 17.09 4.55 32.99
CA VAL A 478 15.78 3.92 33.18
C VAL A 478 15.55 3.56 34.65
N LYS A 479 16.56 3.02 35.35
CA LYS A 479 16.48 2.65 36.77
C LYS A 479 16.24 3.86 37.65
N GLU A 480 16.95 4.98 37.38
CA GLU A 480 16.81 6.23 38.14
C GLU A 480 15.39 6.81 37.98
N ARG A 481 14.89 6.90 36.73
CA ARG A 481 13.57 7.46 36.44
C ARG A 481 12.44 6.55 36.94
N HIS A 482 12.59 5.24 36.77
CA HIS A 482 11.63 4.27 37.28
C HIS A 482 11.48 4.33 38.80
N LYS A 483 12.58 4.51 39.53
CA LYS A 483 12.57 4.73 41.00
C LYS A 483 11.80 5.99 41.39
N LYS A 484 11.83 7.03 40.57
CA LYS A 484 11.05 8.27 40.78
C LYS A 484 9.58 8.09 40.43
N GLY A 485 9.23 6.99 39.72
CA GLY A 485 7.86 6.73 39.23
C GLY A 485 7.55 7.38 37.88
N GLN A 486 8.53 7.95 37.15
CA GLN A 486 8.31 8.51 35.83
C GLN A 486 8.02 7.39 34.80
N PRO A 487 6.95 7.49 33.96
CA PRO A 487 6.71 6.53 32.90
C PRO A 487 7.74 6.67 31.79
N ILE A 488 8.16 5.52 31.21
CA ILE A 488 9.22 5.47 30.22
C ILE A 488 8.77 4.63 29.02
N LEU A 489 8.93 5.19 27.81
CA LEU A 489 8.76 4.48 26.55
C LEU A 489 10.12 4.36 25.85
N ILE A 490 10.54 3.13 25.56
CA ILE A 490 11.83 2.86 24.90
C ILE A 490 11.53 2.34 23.49
N GLY A 491 12.02 3.06 22.47
CA GLY A 491 11.92 2.67 21.06
C GLY A 491 13.18 1.93 20.61
N THR A 492 12.99 0.76 19.98
CA THR A 492 14.05 -0.07 19.38
C THR A 492 13.84 -0.26 17.89
N THR A 493 14.90 -0.50 17.13
CA THR A 493 14.86 -0.62 15.67
C THR A 493 14.48 -2.03 15.17
N SER A 494 14.69 -3.07 15.99
CA SER A 494 14.37 -4.45 15.63
C SER A 494 13.73 -5.24 16.79
N ILE A 495 13.09 -6.36 16.44
CA ILE A 495 12.49 -7.29 17.41
C ILE A 495 13.57 -7.90 18.30
N GLU A 496 14.72 -8.25 17.71
CA GLU A 496 15.85 -8.83 18.43
C GLU A 496 16.38 -7.88 19.51
N LYS A 497 16.64 -6.61 19.14
CA LYS A 497 17.09 -5.57 20.08
C LYS A 497 16.03 -5.28 21.15
N ASN A 498 14.75 -5.35 20.79
CA ASN A 498 13.64 -5.19 21.73
C ASN A 498 13.62 -6.29 22.79
N GLU A 499 13.71 -7.56 22.37
CA GLU A 499 13.74 -8.70 23.29
C GLU A 499 15.02 -8.73 24.14
N PHE A 500 16.18 -8.42 23.55
CA PHE A 500 17.45 -8.36 24.25
C PHE A 500 17.44 -7.30 25.34
N LEU A 501 17.04 -6.06 25.00
CA LEU A 501 16.95 -4.97 25.98
C LEU A 501 15.95 -5.28 27.09
N SER A 502 14.81 -5.86 26.75
CA SER A 502 13.79 -6.24 27.73
C SER A 502 14.32 -7.28 28.72
N LYS A 503 15.06 -8.28 28.25
CA LYS A 503 15.73 -9.25 29.14
C LYS A 503 16.75 -8.58 30.06
N MET A 504 17.54 -7.64 29.53
CA MET A 504 18.52 -6.89 30.32
C MET A 504 17.86 -6.02 31.40
N LEU A 505 16.74 -5.38 31.10
CA LEU A 505 15.96 -4.59 32.08
C LEU A 505 15.41 -5.47 33.20
N ILE A 506 14.83 -6.63 32.85
CA ILE A 506 14.29 -7.60 33.82
C ILE A 506 15.41 -8.13 34.76
N LEU A 507 16.59 -8.47 34.22
CA LEU A 507 17.76 -8.91 35.00
C LEU A 507 18.26 -7.81 35.98
N ASN A 508 18.05 -6.53 35.65
CA ASN A 508 18.35 -5.40 36.53
C ASN A 508 17.21 -5.02 37.48
N GLY A 509 16.15 -5.85 37.57
CA GLY A 509 15.04 -5.65 38.49
C GLY A 509 13.99 -4.66 38.02
N ILE A 510 13.95 -4.34 36.74
CA ILE A 510 12.98 -3.40 36.14
C ILE A 510 11.93 -4.22 35.37
N SER A 511 10.69 -4.22 35.86
CA SER A 511 9.57 -4.82 35.13
C SER A 511 9.21 -3.97 33.91
N CYS A 512 9.19 -4.56 32.72
CA CYS A 512 8.81 -3.86 31.51
C CYS A 512 7.75 -4.63 30.69
N GLN A 513 6.95 -3.89 29.93
CA GLN A 513 6.03 -4.44 28.93
C GLN A 513 6.71 -4.42 27.57
N ILE A 514 6.59 -5.53 26.84
CA ILE A 514 7.19 -5.70 25.51
C ILE A 514 6.10 -5.54 24.45
N LEU A 515 6.40 -4.71 23.46
CA LEU A 515 5.53 -4.43 22.33
C LEU A 515 6.31 -4.65 21.04
N ASN A 516 6.01 -5.74 20.35
CA ASN A 516 6.62 -6.07 19.06
C ASN A 516 5.64 -6.84 18.19
N ALA A 517 6.05 -7.12 16.93
CA ALA A 517 5.22 -7.78 15.93
C ALA A 517 4.63 -9.16 16.36
N LYS A 518 5.17 -9.79 17.40
CA LYS A 518 4.67 -11.07 17.93
C LYS A 518 3.41 -10.91 18.80
N ASN A 519 3.08 -9.68 19.25
CA ASN A 519 2.02 -9.39 20.23
C ASN A 519 0.95 -8.41 19.69
N HIS A 520 0.65 -8.44 18.43
CA HIS A 520 -0.25 -7.49 17.74
C HIS A 520 -1.60 -7.25 18.40
N GLU A 521 -2.27 -8.29 18.84
CA GLU A 521 -3.64 -8.22 19.34
C GLU A 521 -3.79 -7.36 20.59
N LYS A 522 -2.70 -7.22 21.36
CA LYS A 522 -2.65 -6.42 22.58
C LYS A 522 -1.89 -5.09 22.44
N GLU A 523 -1.43 -4.78 21.23
CA GLU A 523 -0.58 -3.63 20.99
C GLU A 523 -1.20 -2.31 21.45
N ALA A 524 -2.42 -2.07 21.00
CA ALA A 524 -3.15 -0.84 21.31
C ALA A 524 -3.47 -0.69 22.80
N GLU A 525 -3.79 -1.81 23.45
CA GLU A 525 -4.11 -1.84 24.87
C GLU A 525 -2.87 -1.58 25.75
N ILE A 526 -1.73 -2.16 25.39
CA ILE A 526 -0.45 -1.96 26.08
C ILE A 526 0.02 -0.50 25.95
N ILE A 527 -0.01 0.04 24.72
CA ILE A 527 0.50 1.39 24.49
C ILE A 527 -0.38 2.46 25.13
N ALA A 528 -1.69 2.24 25.17
CA ALA A 528 -2.62 3.14 25.84
C ALA A 528 -2.35 3.27 27.35
N GLN A 529 -1.70 2.26 27.95
CA GLN A 529 -1.33 2.24 29.37
C GLN A 529 0.12 2.68 29.64
N ALA A 530 0.89 3.00 28.58
CA ALA A 530 2.30 3.38 28.74
C ALA A 530 2.51 4.70 29.53
N GLY A 531 1.48 5.52 29.67
CA GLY A 531 1.51 6.76 30.45
C GLY A 531 1.23 6.61 31.98
N LYS A 532 1.04 5.38 32.48
CA LYS A 532 0.84 5.14 33.92
C LYS A 532 2.10 5.33 34.74
N LEU A 533 1.91 5.70 36.01
CA LEU A 533 3.01 5.92 36.95
C LEU A 533 3.98 4.73 37.01
N GLY A 534 5.27 5.00 36.84
CA GLY A 534 6.33 4.00 36.90
C GLY A 534 6.31 2.92 35.82
N LYS A 535 5.49 3.04 34.80
CA LYS A 535 5.41 2.06 33.71
C LYS A 535 6.63 2.17 32.80
N VAL A 536 7.23 1.00 32.48
CA VAL A 536 8.28 0.90 31.46
C VAL A 536 7.76 0.07 30.30
N THR A 537 7.76 0.62 29.09
CA THR A 537 7.32 -0.05 27.86
C THR A 537 8.46 -0.04 26.86
N VAL A 538 8.82 -1.21 26.35
CA VAL A 538 9.81 -1.36 25.28
C VAL A 538 9.05 -1.72 23.99
N ALA A 539 9.14 -0.86 22.99
CA ALA A 539 8.40 -0.98 21.75
C ALA A 539 9.33 -1.04 20.55
N THR A 540 9.04 -1.90 19.57
CA THR A 540 9.67 -1.82 18.27
C THR A 540 9.19 -0.59 17.52
N ASN A 541 9.92 -0.27 16.48
CA ASN A 541 9.65 0.86 15.62
C ASN A 541 8.16 0.92 15.25
N MET A 542 7.52 2.05 15.56
CA MET A 542 6.12 2.35 15.25
C MET A 542 5.02 1.48 15.89
N ALA A 543 5.34 0.52 16.76
CA ALA A 543 4.33 -0.19 17.53
C ALA A 543 3.43 0.81 18.28
N GLY A 544 2.11 0.63 18.20
CA GLY A 544 1.10 1.53 18.76
C GLY A 544 0.92 2.86 18.01
N ARG A 545 1.32 2.95 16.73
CA ARG A 545 1.04 4.11 15.88
C ARG A 545 -0.48 4.32 15.77
N GLY A 546 -0.92 5.58 15.79
CA GLY A 546 -2.34 5.92 15.77
C GLY A 546 -3.06 5.80 17.12
N VAL A 547 -2.37 5.31 18.17
CA VAL A 547 -2.94 5.24 19.54
C VAL A 547 -2.31 6.32 20.40
N ASP A 548 -3.16 7.09 21.13
CA ASP A 548 -2.70 8.13 22.02
C ASP A 548 -2.24 7.57 23.38
N ILE A 549 -1.10 8.09 23.87
CA ILE A 549 -0.61 7.83 25.23
C ILE A 549 -1.09 8.96 26.11
N ILE A 550 -1.96 8.67 27.05
CA ILE A 550 -2.53 9.62 27.99
C ILE A 550 -1.79 9.46 29.34
N LEU A 551 -1.37 10.57 29.94
CA LEU A 551 -0.72 10.55 31.24
C LEU A 551 -1.71 10.07 32.32
N GLY A 552 -1.30 9.09 33.12
CA GLY A 552 -2.16 8.34 34.04
C GLY A 552 -2.84 7.11 33.41
N GLY A 553 -2.53 6.81 32.13
CA GLY A 553 -3.12 5.70 31.37
C GLY A 553 -4.45 6.04 30.69
N ASN A 554 -5.01 5.11 29.93
CA ASN A 554 -6.34 5.28 29.37
C ASN A 554 -7.38 4.82 30.39
N LEU A 555 -8.45 5.56 30.53
CA LEU A 555 -9.27 5.77 31.72
C LEU A 555 -8.39 6.41 32.81
N PRO A 556 -7.93 7.67 32.60
CA PRO A 556 -6.95 8.28 33.49
C PRO A 556 -7.52 8.49 34.89
N ASP A 557 -6.76 8.03 35.90
CA ASP A 557 -6.95 8.49 37.27
C ASP A 557 -6.40 9.93 37.35
N PRO A 558 -7.25 10.94 37.71
CA PRO A 558 -6.81 12.33 37.78
C PRO A 558 -5.64 12.58 38.76
N GLU A 559 -5.59 11.83 39.87
CA GLU A 559 -4.50 11.93 40.85
C GLU A 559 -3.20 11.35 40.31
N GLU A 560 -3.25 10.19 39.64
CA GLU A 560 -2.10 9.58 38.99
C GLU A 560 -1.59 10.44 37.84
N ALA A 561 -2.49 10.95 36.99
CA ALA A 561 -2.14 11.86 35.90
C ALA A 561 -1.43 13.12 36.40
N LYS A 562 -1.89 13.70 37.51
CA LYS A 562 -1.24 14.87 38.13
C LYS A 562 0.17 14.55 38.61
N LYS A 563 0.35 13.43 39.32
CA LYS A 563 1.68 12.97 39.79
C LYS A 563 2.65 12.75 38.62
N VAL A 564 2.19 12.12 37.54
CA VAL A 564 3.01 11.91 36.34
C VAL A 564 3.40 13.23 35.71
N LYS A 565 2.50 14.23 35.65
CA LYS A 565 2.82 15.57 35.15
C LYS A 565 3.88 16.30 36.04
N GLU A 566 3.78 16.18 37.36
CA GLU A 566 4.76 16.73 38.30
C GLU A 566 6.14 16.08 38.18
N LEU A 567 6.21 14.79 37.79
CA LEU A 567 7.44 14.06 37.48
C LEU A 567 8.07 14.40 36.11
N GLY A 568 7.46 15.31 35.35
CA GLY A 568 7.95 15.72 34.03
C GLY A 568 7.31 14.95 32.86
N GLY A 569 6.22 14.23 33.10
CA GLY A 569 5.46 13.49 32.07
C GLY A 569 6.18 12.25 31.54
N LEU A 570 5.75 11.78 30.37
CA LEU A 570 6.36 10.61 29.71
C LEU A 570 7.78 10.92 29.22
N HIS A 571 8.74 10.03 29.56
CA HIS A 571 10.08 10.07 29.02
C HIS A 571 10.21 9.07 27.87
N VAL A 572 10.67 9.52 26.72
CA VAL A 572 10.87 8.70 25.52
C VAL A 572 12.35 8.50 25.27
N ILE A 573 12.77 7.26 25.15
CA ILE A 573 14.15 6.87 24.86
C ILE A 573 14.19 6.24 23.46
N GLY A 574 15.07 6.73 22.57
CA GLY A 574 15.46 6.05 21.34
C GLY A 574 16.78 5.31 21.56
N THR A 575 16.84 4.02 21.23
CA THR A 575 18.06 3.21 21.39
C THR A 575 19.04 3.36 20.23
N GLU A 576 18.56 3.89 19.10
CA GLU A 576 19.31 4.18 17.88
C GLU A 576 18.62 5.29 17.10
N ARG A 577 19.31 5.86 16.12
CA ARG A 577 18.70 6.70 15.09
C ARG A 577 18.16 5.79 13.98
N HIS A 578 16.95 6.11 13.55
CA HIS A 578 16.34 5.44 12.43
C HIS A 578 16.91 5.93 11.09
N GLU A 579 16.64 5.22 10.01
CA GLU A 579 17.03 5.61 8.65
C GLU A 579 16.48 6.99 8.24
N SER A 580 15.37 7.40 8.83
CA SER A 580 14.74 8.70 8.55
C SER A 580 14.52 9.50 9.82
N ARG A 581 14.86 10.81 9.77
CA ARG A 581 14.58 11.80 10.83
C ARG A 581 13.10 11.88 11.18
N ARG A 582 12.25 11.58 10.23
CA ARG A 582 10.80 11.54 10.37
C ARG A 582 10.36 10.51 11.43
N ILE A 583 10.94 9.31 11.38
CA ILE A 583 10.67 8.25 12.36
C ILE A 583 11.13 8.64 13.75
N ASP A 584 12.30 9.25 13.87
CA ASP A 584 12.80 9.79 15.16
C ASP A 584 11.83 10.84 15.73
N ASN A 585 11.32 11.72 14.88
CA ASN A 585 10.34 12.74 15.29
C ASN A 585 8.99 12.14 15.69
N GLN A 586 8.55 11.06 15.04
CA GLN A 586 7.34 10.33 15.45
C GLN A 586 7.53 9.67 16.83
N LEU A 587 8.71 9.10 17.09
CA LEU A 587 9.03 8.53 18.41
C LEU A 587 9.04 9.64 19.49
N ARG A 588 9.74 10.74 19.26
CA ARG A 588 9.70 11.91 20.17
C ARG A 588 8.30 12.43 20.40
N GLY A 589 7.47 12.44 19.33
CA GLY A 589 6.06 12.88 19.37
C GLY A 589 5.11 12.03 20.21
N ARG A 590 5.60 10.90 20.76
CA ARG A 590 4.82 10.14 21.75
C ARG A 590 4.68 10.86 23.09
N ALA A 591 5.58 11.78 23.44
CA ALA A 591 5.56 12.61 24.65
C ALA A 591 5.22 14.07 24.35
N GLY A 592 4.75 14.81 25.35
CA GLY A 592 4.48 16.24 25.28
C GLY A 592 3.30 16.63 24.41
N ARG A 593 2.17 15.93 24.52
CA ARG A 593 0.95 16.15 23.73
C ARG A 593 0.04 17.16 24.42
N GLN A 594 -0.68 17.96 23.63
CA GLN A 594 -1.69 18.93 24.10
C GLN A 594 -1.19 19.84 25.27
N GLY A 595 0.09 20.26 25.24
CA GLY A 595 0.71 21.08 26.26
C GLY A 595 1.07 20.33 27.55
N ASP A 596 1.02 19.00 27.58
CA ASP A 596 1.53 18.20 28.70
C ASP A 596 3.07 18.20 28.71
N PRO A 597 3.70 18.09 29.92
CA PRO A 597 5.13 17.91 30.03
C PRO A 597 5.56 16.56 29.45
N GLY A 598 6.82 16.48 29.02
CA GLY A 598 7.43 15.28 28.50
C GLY A 598 8.89 15.52 28.18
N SER A 599 9.65 14.45 27.96
CA SER A 599 11.03 14.56 27.53
C SER A 599 11.41 13.44 26.58
N SER A 600 12.45 13.66 25.75
CA SER A 600 13.01 12.61 24.91
C SER A 600 14.53 12.65 24.92
N GLN A 601 15.17 11.48 24.75
CA GLN A 601 16.61 11.35 24.60
C GLN A 601 16.98 10.15 23.75
N PHE A 602 18.00 10.29 22.89
CA PHE A 602 18.53 9.17 22.12
C PHE A 602 19.87 8.71 22.72
N TYR A 603 20.03 7.39 22.80
CA TYR A 603 21.25 6.70 23.20
C TYR A 603 21.81 5.99 21.96
N LEU A 604 22.98 6.40 21.51
CA LEU A 604 23.57 6.00 20.23
C LEU A 604 24.93 5.34 20.46
N SER A 605 25.33 4.44 19.58
CA SER A 605 26.67 3.86 19.52
C SER A 605 27.30 4.15 18.18
N LEU A 606 28.62 4.29 18.14
CA LEU A 606 29.36 4.35 16.87
C LEU A 606 29.33 3.00 16.11
N GLU A 607 28.92 1.91 16.79
CA GLU A 607 28.71 0.60 16.22
C GLU A 607 27.31 0.41 15.62
N ASP A 608 26.36 1.35 15.86
CA ASP A 608 25.01 1.28 15.30
C ASP A 608 25.05 1.26 13.77
N ASP A 609 24.19 0.43 13.13
CA ASP A 609 24.23 0.15 11.70
C ASP A 609 24.21 1.39 10.81
N LEU A 610 23.40 2.38 11.15
CA LEU A 610 23.36 3.65 10.43
C LEU A 610 24.73 4.34 10.36
N LEU A 611 25.47 4.34 11.47
CA LEU A 611 26.78 4.98 11.57
C LEU A 611 27.88 4.10 10.97
N ARG A 612 27.80 2.79 11.16
CA ARG A 612 28.74 1.82 10.60
C ARG A 612 28.69 1.83 9.06
N ILE A 613 27.50 1.82 8.46
CA ILE A 613 27.32 1.71 7.02
C ILE A 613 27.49 3.07 6.31
N PHE A 614 26.87 4.13 6.83
CA PHE A 614 26.79 5.43 6.16
C PHE A 614 27.70 6.52 6.74
N GLY A 615 28.30 6.29 7.91
CA GLY A 615 29.18 7.23 8.57
C GLY A 615 30.59 7.33 7.96
N GLY A 616 31.02 6.31 7.22
CA GLY A 616 32.27 6.28 6.45
C GLY A 616 33.54 6.26 7.31
N GLU A 617 34.68 6.45 6.62
CA GLU A 617 36.04 6.41 7.23
C GLU A 617 36.24 7.40 8.40
N LYS A 618 35.49 8.50 8.41
CA LYS A 618 35.58 9.51 9.48
C LYS A 618 35.22 8.95 10.85
N ILE A 619 34.22 8.07 10.91
CA ILE A 619 33.83 7.41 12.16
C ILE A 619 34.85 6.35 12.56
N LYS A 620 35.33 5.55 11.59
CA LYS A 620 36.36 4.54 11.84
C LYS A 620 37.62 5.17 12.46
N ASN A 621 38.14 6.24 11.85
CA ASN A 621 39.29 6.97 12.36
C ASN A 621 39.04 7.61 13.74
N LEU A 622 37.80 8.08 13.99
CA LEU A 622 37.40 8.60 15.28
C LEU A 622 37.39 7.51 16.36
N MET A 623 36.86 6.32 16.06
CA MET A 623 36.86 5.17 16.98
C MET A 623 38.28 4.75 17.42
N GLU A 624 39.23 4.76 16.47
CA GLU A 624 40.62 4.41 16.73
C GLU A 624 41.32 5.44 17.58
N THR A 625 40.97 6.73 17.44
CA THR A 625 41.62 7.86 18.11
C THR A 625 41.09 8.14 19.52
N LEU A 626 39.83 7.78 19.80
CA LEU A 626 39.15 8.06 21.05
C LEU A 626 39.60 7.10 22.17
N LYS A 627 40.34 7.63 23.16
CA LYS A 627 40.71 6.97 24.41
C LYS A 627 39.68 7.13 25.54
N ILE A 628 38.39 7.32 25.20
CA ILE A 628 37.30 7.54 26.14
C ILE A 628 36.81 6.18 26.70
N PRO A 629 36.50 6.10 28.01
CA PRO A 629 35.86 4.91 28.60
C PRO A 629 34.54 4.56 27.88
N GLU A 630 34.24 3.26 27.75
CA GLU A 630 33.08 2.77 27.02
C GLU A 630 31.74 3.26 27.60
N THR A 631 31.68 3.54 28.88
CA THR A 631 30.46 3.95 29.59
C THR A 631 30.25 5.46 29.64
N GLU A 632 31.21 6.26 29.18
CA GLU A 632 31.10 7.73 29.18
C GLU A 632 30.55 8.21 27.83
N PRO A 633 29.50 9.07 27.82
CA PRO A 633 28.95 9.62 26.60
C PRO A 633 29.91 10.63 25.97
N ILE A 634 30.00 10.60 24.65
CA ILE A 634 30.78 11.55 23.87
C ILE A 634 29.84 12.70 23.47
N GLU A 635 29.99 13.83 24.12
CA GLU A 635 29.23 15.03 23.76
C GLU A 635 30.00 15.85 22.74
N SER A 636 29.55 15.81 21.47
CA SER A 636 30.18 16.57 20.41
C SER A 636 29.16 16.97 19.34
N ARG A 637 29.08 18.28 19.07
CA ARG A 637 28.28 18.80 17.92
C ARG A 637 28.72 18.21 16.58
N PHE A 638 30.01 17.85 16.50
CA PHE A 638 30.55 17.18 15.30
C PHE A 638 29.90 15.83 15.04
N LEU A 639 29.68 15.01 16.09
CA LEU A 639 29.00 13.71 15.97
C LEU A 639 27.54 13.88 15.58
N SER A 640 26.83 14.84 16.15
CA SER A 640 25.45 15.15 15.76
C SER A 640 25.34 15.49 14.27
N ASN A 641 26.26 16.25 13.73
CA ASN A 641 26.31 16.60 12.32
C ASN A 641 26.61 15.38 11.41
N ILE A 642 27.48 14.47 11.88
CA ILE A 642 27.78 13.22 11.14
C ILE A 642 26.52 12.34 11.09
N ILE A 643 25.83 12.17 12.20
CA ILE A 643 24.60 11.38 12.30
C ILE A 643 23.53 11.95 11.36
N GLU A 644 23.31 13.26 11.40
CA GLU A 644 22.35 13.93 10.53
C GLU A 644 22.73 13.81 9.05
N THR A 645 24.02 13.86 8.74
CA THR A 645 24.52 13.64 7.36
C THR A 645 24.31 12.19 6.92
N ALA A 646 24.52 11.21 7.79
CA ALA A 646 24.28 9.81 7.50
C ALA A 646 22.78 9.56 7.22
N GLN A 647 21.88 10.06 8.07
CA GLN A 647 20.43 9.97 7.84
C GLN A 647 20.02 10.62 6.51
N THR A 648 20.55 11.81 6.20
CA THR A 648 20.25 12.50 4.93
C THR A 648 20.68 11.68 3.71
N LYS A 649 21.84 10.99 3.79
CA LYS A 649 22.28 10.11 2.70
C LYS A 649 21.34 8.93 2.50
N VAL A 650 20.87 8.31 3.59
CA VAL A 650 19.91 7.21 3.52
C VAL A 650 18.56 7.69 2.96
N GLU A 651 18.05 8.83 3.47
CA GLU A 651 16.81 9.44 2.98
C GLU A 651 16.88 9.70 1.47
N ASN A 652 17.99 10.30 0.99
CA ASN A 652 18.19 10.59 -0.44
C ASN A 652 18.27 9.30 -1.28
N ARG A 653 19.01 8.30 -0.80
CA ARG A 653 19.09 7.00 -1.50
C ARG A 653 17.72 6.35 -1.63
N ASN A 654 16.97 6.31 -0.54
CA ASN A 654 15.64 5.73 -0.54
C ASN A 654 14.67 6.53 -1.45
N PHE A 655 14.81 7.85 -1.52
CA PHE A 655 14.07 8.68 -2.46
C PHE A 655 14.41 8.34 -3.92
N GLU A 656 15.70 8.22 -4.26
CA GLU A 656 16.11 7.84 -5.62
C GLU A 656 15.61 6.43 -6.01
N LEU A 657 15.61 5.48 -5.07
CA LEU A 657 15.04 4.14 -5.32
C LEU A 657 13.53 4.20 -5.62
N ARG A 658 12.75 4.96 -4.83
CA ARG A 658 11.31 5.14 -5.09
C ARG A 658 11.03 5.87 -6.39
N LYS A 659 11.85 6.87 -6.70
CA LYS A 659 11.76 7.62 -7.97
C LYS A 659 12.04 6.70 -9.16
N HIS A 660 13.08 5.90 -9.07
CA HIS A 660 13.44 4.93 -10.11
C HIS A 660 12.31 3.92 -10.34
N LEU A 661 11.78 3.33 -9.27
CA LEU A 661 10.62 2.43 -9.36
C LEU A 661 9.43 3.10 -10.06
N LEU A 662 9.12 4.34 -9.68
CA LEU A 662 8.02 5.09 -10.28
C LEU A 662 8.26 5.41 -11.77
N GLU A 663 9.48 5.72 -12.17
CA GLU A 663 9.82 6.03 -13.56
C GLU A 663 9.57 4.83 -14.49
N TYR A 664 9.89 3.62 -14.04
CA TYR A 664 9.58 2.38 -14.77
C TYR A 664 8.08 2.05 -14.74
N ASP A 665 7.46 2.12 -13.56
CA ASP A 665 6.02 1.84 -13.45
C ASP A 665 5.14 2.87 -14.18
N ASN A 666 5.60 4.10 -14.38
CA ASN A 666 4.89 5.09 -15.21
C ASN A 666 4.79 4.68 -16.69
N VAL A 667 5.75 3.90 -17.19
CA VAL A 667 5.68 3.33 -18.55
C VAL A 667 4.61 2.25 -18.58
N LEU A 668 4.70 1.33 -17.62
CA LEU A 668 3.73 0.25 -17.45
C LEU A 668 2.30 0.77 -17.19
N GLU A 669 2.17 1.86 -16.44
CA GLU A 669 0.86 2.46 -16.11
C GLU A 669 0.08 2.92 -17.35
N LYS A 670 0.75 3.44 -18.36
CA LYS A 670 0.09 3.81 -19.63
C LYS A 670 -0.48 2.60 -20.34
N GLN A 671 0.26 1.51 -20.34
CA GLN A 671 -0.13 0.23 -20.97
C GLN A 671 -1.25 -0.44 -20.14
N ARG A 672 -1.09 -0.50 -18.81
CA ARG A 672 -2.09 -1.00 -17.86
C ARG A 672 -3.42 -0.30 -18.02
N ARG A 673 -3.40 1.03 -18.09
CA ARG A 673 -4.62 1.83 -18.26
C ARG A 673 -5.33 1.48 -19.56
N LYS A 674 -4.61 1.30 -20.66
CA LYS A 674 -5.19 0.91 -21.96
C LYS A 674 -5.82 -0.49 -21.89
N ILE A 675 -5.11 -1.46 -21.32
CA ILE A 675 -5.61 -2.84 -21.15
C ILE A 675 -6.85 -2.88 -20.25
N TYR A 676 -6.81 -2.20 -19.10
CA TYR A 676 -7.93 -2.19 -18.16
C TYR A 676 -9.14 -1.45 -18.71
N GLN A 677 -8.96 -0.36 -19.47
CA GLN A 677 -10.04 0.32 -20.19
C GLN A 677 -10.64 -0.58 -21.26
N THR A 678 -9.83 -1.34 -21.99
CA THR A 678 -10.32 -2.30 -23.00
C THR A 678 -11.13 -3.42 -22.33
N ARG A 679 -10.64 -3.97 -21.20
CA ARG A 679 -11.40 -4.94 -20.40
C ARG A 679 -12.74 -4.39 -19.93
N GLN A 680 -12.74 -3.18 -19.38
CA GLN A 680 -13.95 -2.53 -18.87
C GLN A 680 -14.97 -2.29 -19.98
N LYS A 681 -14.53 -1.84 -21.15
CA LYS A 681 -15.39 -1.72 -22.33
C LYS A 681 -16.06 -3.04 -22.72
N ILE A 682 -15.29 -4.14 -22.76
CA ILE A 682 -15.81 -5.47 -23.09
C ILE A 682 -16.86 -5.92 -22.05
N LEU A 683 -16.65 -5.61 -20.77
CA LEU A 683 -17.61 -5.91 -19.71
C LEU A 683 -18.91 -5.10 -19.84
N GLU A 684 -18.81 -3.83 -20.21
CA GLU A 684 -19.93 -2.89 -20.33
C GLU A 684 -20.69 -2.98 -21.66
N MET A 685 -20.04 -3.54 -22.70
CA MET A 685 -20.65 -3.64 -24.04
C MET A 685 -21.93 -4.48 -24.03
N GLY A 686 -22.98 -3.91 -24.63
CA GLY A 686 -24.19 -4.65 -24.94
C GLY A 686 -23.93 -5.74 -25.99
N ALA A 687 -24.79 -6.75 -26.01
CA ALA A 687 -24.64 -7.94 -26.83
C ALA A 687 -24.35 -7.68 -28.32
N ASN A 688 -25.11 -6.75 -28.93
CA ASN A 688 -24.94 -6.45 -30.36
C ASN A 688 -23.63 -5.71 -30.66
N VAL A 689 -23.25 -4.77 -29.81
CA VAL A 689 -22.00 -4.00 -29.97
C VAL A 689 -20.79 -4.93 -29.85
N LEU A 690 -20.81 -5.84 -28.88
CA LEU A 690 -19.73 -6.82 -28.72
C LEU A 690 -19.59 -7.75 -29.94
N LYS A 691 -20.73 -8.19 -30.52
CA LYS A 691 -20.71 -9.00 -31.73
C LYS A 691 -20.11 -8.25 -32.92
N GLU A 692 -20.53 -7.00 -33.12
CA GLU A 692 -20.03 -6.13 -34.21
C GLU A 692 -18.53 -5.89 -34.07
N GLU A 693 -18.05 -5.57 -32.86
CA GLU A 693 -16.62 -5.33 -32.63
C GLU A 693 -15.77 -6.59 -32.88
N ILE A 694 -16.27 -7.76 -32.48
CA ILE A 694 -15.56 -9.01 -32.72
C ILE A 694 -15.54 -9.34 -34.24
N LEU A 695 -16.66 -9.13 -34.94
CA LEU A 695 -16.71 -9.36 -36.39
C LEU A 695 -15.77 -8.41 -37.12
N GLU A 696 -15.65 -7.16 -36.69
CA GLU A 696 -14.69 -6.22 -37.28
C GLU A 696 -13.23 -6.67 -37.05
N LYS A 697 -12.89 -7.16 -35.87
CA LYS A 697 -11.57 -7.79 -35.62
C LYS A 697 -11.31 -9.01 -36.51
N VAL A 698 -12.33 -9.83 -36.75
CA VAL A 698 -12.23 -10.95 -37.70
C VAL A 698 -11.93 -10.44 -39.11
N LYS A 699 -12.61 -9.40 -39.55
CA LYS A 699 -12.41 -8.77 -40.87
C LYS A 699 -10.99 -8.18 -41.01
N GLU A 700 -10.51 -7.46 -39.99
CA GLU A 700 -9.17 -6.90 -39.97
C GLU A 700 -8.10 -8.00 -40.06
N GLU A 701 -8.28 -9.09 -39.33
CA GLU A 701 -7.32 -10.21 -39.36
C GLU A 701 -7.34 -10.96 -40.69
N ILE A 702 -8.52 -11.19 -41.32
CA ILE A 702 -8.63 -11.74 -42.66
C ILE A 702 -7.93 -10.85 -43.67
N LYS A 703 -8.17 -9.54 -43.59
CA LYS A 703 -7.54 -8.56 -44.50
C LYS A 703 -6.01 -8.61 -44.38
N LYS A 704 -5.51 -8.52 -43.16
CA LYS A 704 -4.08 -8.58 -42.87
C LYS A 704 -3.44 -9.86 -43.41
N LEU A 705 -4.08 -11.01 -43.18
CA LEU A 705 -3.64 -12.30 -43.67
C LEU A 705 -3.53 -12.33 -45.20
N ILE A 706 -4.54 -11.80 -45.89
CA ILE A 706 -4.55 -11.76 -47.35
C ILE A 706 -3.46 -10.83 -47.85
N ASP A 707 -3.36 -9.61 -47.32
CA ASP A 707 -2.35 -8.64 -47.73
C ASP A 707 -0.93 -9.17 -47.53
N GLU A 708 -0.61 -9.76 -46.39
CA GLU A 708 0.71 -10.33 -46.10
C GLU A 708 1.07 -11.48 -47.03
N ASN A 709 0.13 -12.35 -47.41
CA ASN A 709 0.41 -13.47 -48.33
C ASN A 709 0.64 -12.97 -49.76
N PHE A 710 -0.02 -11.94 -50.21
CA PHE A 710 0.22 -11.31 -51.51
C PHE A 710 1.52 -10.53 -51.57
N GLU A 711 1.97 -9.94 -50.47
CA GLU A 711 3.24 -9.20 -50.42
C GLU A 711 4.46 -10.14 -50.35
N ASN A 712 4.35 -11.27 -49.65
CA ASN A 712 5.48 -12.15 -49.34
C ASN A 712 5.68 -13.30 -50.36
N LEU A 713 4.63 -13.64 -51.15
CA LEU A 713 4.67 -14.77 -52.06
C LEU A 713 4.45 -14.32 -53.51
N SER A 714 5.16 -14.91 -54.43
CA SER A 714 5.11 -14.54 -55.87
C SER A 714 4.36 -15.57 -56.74
N LYS A 715 4.19 -16.79 -56.25
CA LYS A 715 3.51 -17.84 -57.04
C LYS A 715 2.07 -18.02 -56.55
N GLU A 716 1.15 -17.99 -57.46
CA GLU A 716 -0.27 -18.04 -57.21
C GLU A 716 -0.71 -19.29 -56.40
N GLU A 717 -0.16 -20.43 -56.72
CA GLU A 717 -0.45 -21.68 -56.07
C GLU A 717 0.05 -21.71 -54.61
N GLU A 718 1.20 -21.08 -54.35
CA GLU A 718 1.73 -20.89 -53.01
C GLU A 718 0.87 -19.90 -52.22
N ILE A 719 0.44 -18.77 -52.80
CA ILE A 719 -0.48 -17.78 -52.21
C ILE A 719 -1.79 -18.46 -51.85
N LYS A 720 -2.40 -19.18 -52.80
CA LYS A 720 -3.67 -19.88 -52.57
C LYS A 720 -3.58 -20.88 -51.39
N ASN A 721 -2.59 -21.77 -51.46
CA ASN A 721 -2.42 -22.80 -50.44
C ASN A 721 -2.17 -22.22 -49.05
N LYS A 722 -1.39 -21.14 -49.00
CA LYS A 722 -1.11 -20.48 -47.73
C LYS A 722 -2.32 -19.76 -47.15
N ILE A 723 -3.06 -19.02 -47.98
CA ILE A 723 -4.33 -18.41 -47.56
C ILE A 723 -5.29 -19.47 -47.03
N GLU A 724 -5.45 -20.60 -47.75
CA GLU A 724 -6.33 -21.67 -47.30
C GLU A 724 -5.91 -22.23 -45.93
N GLU A 725 -4.64 -22.54 -45.77
CA GLU A 725 -4.08 -23.03 -44.52
C GLU A 725 -4.37 -22.08 -43.36
N GLU A 726 -4.09 -20.79 -43.55
CA GLU A 726 -4.23 -19.78 -42.51
C GLU A 726 -5.70 -19.43 -42.23
N ILE A 727 -6.54 -19.30 -43.21
CA ILE A 727 -8.00 -19.09 -43.05
C ILE A 727 -8.61 -20.22 -42.26
N ARG A 728 -8.22 -21.50 -42.49
CA ARG A 728 -8.67 -22.64 -41.69
C ARG A 728 -8.33 -22.53 -40.23
N THR A 729 -7.33 -21.71 -39.85
CA THR A 729 -7.05 -21.41 -38.45
C THR A 729 -8.06 -20.46 -37.82
N ILE A 730 -8.72 -19.62 -38.61
CA ILE A 730 -9.71 -18.63 -38.19
C ILE A 730 -11.11 -19.22 -38.25
N ILE A 731 -11.55 -19.65 -39.44
CA ILE A 731 -12.90 -20.14 -39.67
C ILE A 731 -12.87 -21.58 -40.22
N PRO A 732 -13.89 -22.40 -39.93
CA PRO A 732 -14.01 -23.73 -40.50
C PRO A 732 -14.38 -23.63 -41.98
N LEU A 733 -13.40 -23.64 -42.88
CA LEU A 733 -13.64 -23.61 -44.33
C LEU A 733 -14.18 -24.96 -44.84
N ARG A 734 -15.47 -24.99 -45.22
CA ARG A 734 -16.18 -26.20 -45.73
C ARG A 734 -16.35 -26.17 -47.24
N GLU A 735 -16.24 -25.00 -47.83
CA GLU A 735 -16.38 -24.73 -49.26
C GLU A 735 -15.12 -25.14 -50.03
N ASN A 736 -15.26 -25.46 -51.34
CA ASN A 736 -14.14 -25.75 -52.22
C ASN A 736 -13.43 -24.45 -52.60
N PHE A 737 -12.32 -24.18 -51.89
CA PHE A 737 -11.59 -22.92 -52.07
C PHE A 737 -10.89 -22.80 -53.43
N ASP A 738 -10.51 -23.93 -54.06
CA ASP A 738 -9.89 -23.91 -55.38
C ASP A 738 -10.82 -23.30 -56.44
N GLU A 739 -12.09 -23.70 -56.46
CA GLU A 739 -13.06 -23.19 -57.42
C GLU A 739 -13.32 -21.69 -57.18
N ILE A 740 -13.41 -21.28 -55.93
CA ILE A 740 -13.70 -19.89 -55.54
C ILE A 740 -12.51 -18.97 -55.90
N PHE A 741 -11.30 -19.36 -55.58
CA PHE A 741 -10.09 -18.61 -55.86
C PHE A 741 -9.92 -18.32 -57.35
N PHE A 742 -10.02 -19.36 -58.17
CA PHE A 742 -9.89 -19.19 -59.63
C PHE A 742 -11.07 -18.46 -60.28
N SER A 743 -12.29 -18.57 -59.75
CA SER A 743 -13.46 -17.82 -60.20
C SER A 743 -13.24 -16.34 -59.97
N PHE A 744 -12.93 -15.95 -58.72
CA PHE A 744 -12.70 -14.53 -58.38
C PHE A 744 -11.53 -13.92 -59.15
N LYS A 745 -10.49 -14.72 -59.40
CA LYS A 745 -9.37 -14.23 -60.21
C LYS A 745 -9.80 -13.92 -61.64
N LYS A 746 -10.64 -14.72 -62.26
CA LYS A 746 -11.14 -14.48 -63.63
C LYS A 746 -12.06 -13.24 -63.68
N GLU A 747 -12.74 -12.95 -62.61
CA GLU A 747 -13.75 -11.85 -62.53
C GLU A 747 -13.09 -10.55 -62.08
N SER A 748 -11.82 -10.55 -61.66
CA SER A 748 -11.16 -9.36 -61.07
C SER A 748 -10.40 -8.59 -62.15
N PHE A 749 -10.47 -7.24 -62.06
CA PHE A 749 -9.84 -6.31 -62.97
C PHE A 749 -8.35 -6.10 -62.65
N ASN A 750 -8.00 -6.19 -61.38
CA ASN A 750 -6.64 -6.05 -60.87
C ASN A 750 -6.46 -6.83 -59.58
N GLU A 751 -5.24 -6.82 -59.03
CA GLU A 751 -4.89 -7.49 -57.76
C GLU A 751 -5.66 -6.97 -56.57
N GLU A 752 -5.88 -5.66 -56.50
CA GLU A 752 -6.64 -5.04 -55.40
C GLU A 752 -8.10 -5.45 -55.37
N ASP A 753 -8.76 -5.47 -56.55
CA ASP A 753 -10.16 -5.97 -56.72
C ASP A 753 -10.24 -7.48 -56.34
N PHE A 754 -9.20 -8.25 -56.66
CA PHE A 754 -9.13 -9.65 -56.29
C PHE A 754 -8.98 -9.85 -54.78
N LYS A 755 -8.09 -9.11 -54.14
CA LYS A 755 -7.94 -9.13 -52.67
C LYS A 755 -9.25 -8.75 -51.99
N GLU A 756 -9.91 -7.69 -52.45
CA GLU A 756 -11.19 -7.22 -51.86
C GLU A 756 -12.29 -8.25 -51.99
N LYS A 757 -12.42 -8.96 -53.12
CA LYS A 757 -13.38 -10.06 -53.31
C LYS A 757 -13.09 -11.20 -52.34
N LEU A 758 -11.83 -11.59 -52.14
CA LEU A 758 -11.46 -12.64 -51.20
C LEU A 758 -11.79 -12.22 -49.77
N ILE A 759 -11.46 -10.98 -49.37
CA ILE A 759 -11.75 -10.42 -48.02
C ILE A 759 -13.25 -10.47 -47.75
N ASN A 760 -14.07 -9.95 -48.70
CA ASN A 760 -15.51 -9.93 -48.56
C ASN A 760 -16.10 -11.33 -48.48
N PHE A 761 -15.63 -12.27 -49.32
CA PHE A 761 -16.06 -13.68 -49.29
C PHE A 761 -15.82 -14.34 -47.92
N PHE A 762 -14.59 -14.25 -47.41
CA PHE A 762 -14.25 -14.88 -46.13
C PHE A 762 -14.95 -14.17 -44.95
N PHE A 763 -15.17 -12.88 -45.06
CA PHE A 763 -15.90 -12.14 -44.05
C PHE A 763 -17.41 -12.52 -44.02
N ASP A 764 -18.03 -12.68 -45.17
CA ASP A 764 -19.42 -13.16 -45.24
C ASP A 764 -19.56 -14.62 -44.76
N LEU A 765 -18.55 -15.45 -45.05
CA LEU A 765 -18.47 -16.81 -44.54
C LEU A 765 -18.31 -16.81 -43.00
N ALA A 766 -17.46 -15.93 -42.47
CA ALA A 766 -17.31 -15.75 -41.03
C ALA A 766 -18.63 -15.32 -40.38
N LYS A 767 -19.36 -14.36 -40.95
CA LYS A 767 -20.69 -13.96 -40.46
C LYS A 767 -21.67 -15.12 -40.43
N LYS A 768 -21.68 -15.96 -41.49
CA LYS A 768 -22.54 -17.12 -41.60
C LYS A 768 -22.25 -18.11 -40.45
N TYR A 769 -20.98 -18.47 -40.24
CA TYR A 769 -20.60 -19.41 -39.19
C TYR A 769 -20.81 -18.82 -37.80
N PHE A 770 -20.63 -17.50 -37.64
CA PHE A 770 -20.89 -16.80 -36.39
C PHE A 770 -22.37 -16.90 -36.00
N LYS A 771 -23.28 -16.72 -36.99
CA LYS A 771 -24.72 -16.88 -36.81
C LYS A 771 -25.15 -18.34 -36.54
N GLU A 772 -24.58 -19.30 -37.27
CA GLU A 772 -24.81 -20.72 -37.01
C GLU A 772 -24.42 -21.12 -35.58
N LYS A 773 -23.33 -20.54 -35.09
CA LYS A 773 -22.83 -20.76 -33.72
C LYS A 773 -23.72 -20.12 -32.67
N GLU A 774 -24.19 -18.90 -32.90
CA GLU A 774 -25.15 -18.23 -32.04
C GLU A 774 -26.47 -19.00 -31.91
N GLU A 775 -26.99 -19.53 -33.04
CA GLU A 775 -28.20 -20.36 -33.06
C GLU A 775 -28.02 -21.67 -32.30
N ARG A 776 -26.85 -22.30 -32.41
CA ARG A 776 -26.50 -23.56 -31.73
C ARG A 776 -26.34 -23.42 -30.23
N GLU A 777 -25.62 -22.39 -29.75
CA GLU A 777 -25.30 -22.19 -28.32
C GLU A 777 -26.43 -21.43 -27.59
N GLY A 778 -27.26 -20.68 -28.34
CA GLY A 778 -28.18 -19.70 -27.78
C GLY A 778 -27.57 -18.33 -27.53
N ILE A 779 -28.35 -17.27 -27.72
CA ILE A 779 -27.85 -15.88 -27.73
C ILE A 779 -27.08 -15.53 -26.43
N GLU A 780 -27.68 -15.77 -25.26
CA GLU A 780 -27.08 -15.41 -23.97
C GLU A 780 -25.77 -16.15 -23.69
N ASN A 781 -25.77 -17.45 -23.94
CA ASN A 781 -24.59 -18.29 -23.76
C ASN A 781 -23.47 -17.88 -24.72
N PHE A 782 -23.83 -17.56 -25.97
CA PHE A 782 -22.86 -17.14 -26.97
C PHE A 782 -22.21 -15.80 -26.61
N ILE A 783 -22.99 -14.84 -26.14
CA ILE A 783 -22.45 -13.55 -25.67
C ILE A 783 -21.52 -13.74 -24.47
N THR A 784 -21.91 -14.57 -23.52
CA THR A 784 -21.09 -14.92 -22.36
C THR A 784 -19.76 -15.56 -22.80
N LEU A 785 -19.82 -16.46 -23.78
CA LEU A 785 -18.64 -17.11 -24.35
C LEU A 785 -17.72 -16.08 -25.04
N LEU A 786 -18.27 -15.18 -25.85
CA LEU A 786 -17.51 -14.13 -26.53
C LEU A 786 -16.79 -13.23 -25.54
N ARG A 787 -17.51 -12.79 -24.49
CA ARG A 787 -16.94 -11.97 -23.42
C ARG A 787 -15.84 -12.71 -22.68
N PHE A 788 -16.10 -13.96 -22.29
CA PHE A 788 -15.12 -14.79 -21.59
C PHE A 788 -13.85 -15.02 -22.42
N ILE A 789 -13.97 -15.36 -23.70
CA ILE A 789 -12.81 -15.56 -24.60
C ILE A 789 -11.99 -14.27 -24.68
N SER A 790 -12.65 -13.15 -24.93
CA SER A 790 -11.97 -11.86 -25.10
C SER A 790 -11.20 -11.47 -23.84
N LEU A 791 -11.84 -11.56 -22.66
CA LEU A 791 -11.21 -11.24 -21.38
C LEU A 791 -10.07 -12.23 -21.06
N LYS A 792 -10.28 -13.52 -21.28
CA LYS A 792 -9.27 -14.55 -20.99
C LYS A 792 -8.03 -14.41 -21.85
N MET A 793 -8.17 -14.07 -23.13
CA MET A 793 -7.02 -13.81 -24.00
C MET A 793 -6.25 -12.56 -23.55
N ILE A 794 -6.98 -11.48 -23.20
CA ILE A 794 -6.36 -10.29 -22.65
C ILE A 794 -5.56 -10.63 -21.39
N ASP A 795 -6.15 -11.35 -20.42
CA ASP A 795 -5.51 -11.66 -19.15
C ASP A 795 -4.26 -12.54 -19.31
N ASN A 796 -4.34 -13.57 -20.16
CA ASN A 796 -3.21 -14.47 -20.37
C ASN A 796 -2.02 -13.72 -20.97
N PHE A 797 -2.23 -13.00 -22.08
CA PHE A 797 -1.14 -12.30 -22.77
C PHE A 797 -0.66 -11.06 -22.00
N TRP A 798 -1.55 -10.40 -21.24
CA TRP A 798 -1.14 -9.34 -20.32
C TRP A 798 -0.21 -9.86 -19.21
N SER A 799 -0.51 -11.03 -18.66
CA SER A 799 0.34 -11.66 -17.64
C SER A 799 1.73 -12.02 -18.20
N GLU A 800 1.79 -12.60 -19.40
CA GLU A 800 3.06 -12.89 -20.10
C GLU A 800 3.84 -11.60 -20.43
N HIS A 801 3.12 -10.54 -20.79
CA HIS A 801 3.74 -9.23 -21.05
C HIS A 801 4.34 -8.61 -19.79
N LEU A 802 3.67 -8.73 -18.62
CA LEU A 802 4.23 -8.26 -17.35
C LEU A 802 5.55 -8.96 -17.03
N GLU A 803 5.63 -10.27 -17.22
CA GLU A 803 6.86 -11.06 -17.05
C GLU A 803 7.96 -10.59 -18.05
N THR A 804 7.59 -10.38 -19.31
CA THR A 804 8.50 -9.87 -20.34
C THR A 804 9.06 -8.50 -19.98
N LEU A 805 8.25 -7.62 -19.38
CA LEU A 805 8.70 -6.30 -18.94
C LEU A 805 9.59 -6.34 -17.68
N GLU A 806 9.36 -7.28 -16.77
CA GLU A 806 10.28 -7.53 -15.65
C GLU A 806 11.66 -7.99 -16.17
N ASP A 807 11.69 -8.98 -17.09
CA ASP A 807 12.93 -9.44 -17.74
C ASP A 807 13.63 -8.30 -18.51
N LEU A 808 12.86 -7.46 -19.21
CA LEU A 808 13.40 -6.28 -19.91
C LEU A 808 14.04 -5.29 -18.95
N GLN A 809 13.41 -5.02 -17.80
CA GLN A 809 13.95 -4.09 -16.80
C GLN A 809 15.32 -4.54 -16.29
N GLU A 810 15.51 -5.84 -16.07
CA GLU A 810 16.82 -6.41 -15.69
C GLU A 810 17.82 -6.31 -16.83
N ALA A 811 17.41 -6.62 -18.06
CA ALA A 811 18.27 -6.61 -19.24
C ALA A 811 18.79 -5.20 -19.58
N VAL A 812 17.94 -4.16 -19.48
CA VAL A 812 18.36 -2.78 -19.79
C VAL A 812 19.34 -2.23 -18.75
N ALA A 813 19.27 -2.69 -17.49
CA ALA A 813 20.25 -2.30 -16.47
C ALA A 813 21.68 -2.69 -16.86
N LEU A 814 21.85 -3.85 -17.52
CA LEU A 814 23.16 -4.29 -18.05
C LEU A 814 23.64 -3.44 -19.24
N ARG A 815 22.72 -2.87 -20.04
CA ARG A 815 23.05 -2.01 -21.17
C ARG A 815 23.66 -0.65 -20.75
N ALA A 816 23.46 -0.24 -19.48
CA ALA A 816 24.09 0.95 -18.91
C ALA A 816 25.62 0.93 -19.01
N TYR A 817 26.25 -0.24 -18.93
CA TYR A 817 27.69 -0.41 -19.12
C TYR A 817 28.13 -0.05 -20.54
N GLY A 818 27.23 -0.09 -21.54
CA GLY A 818 27.45 0.34 -22.92
C GLY A 818 27.20 1.85 -23.16
N GLY A 819 26.96 2.64 -22.12
CA GLY A 819 26.74 4.09 -22.19
C GLY A 819 25.35 4.50 -22.67
N LYS A 820 24.38 3.58 -22.67
CA LYS A 820 22.96 3.88 -22.98
C LYS A 820 22.17 4.17 -21.71
N ASP A 821 21.20 5.09 -21.80
CA ASP A 821 20.28 5.35 -20.71
C ASP A 821 19.27 4.19 -20.58
N PRO A 822 19.29 3.42 -19.46
CA PRO A 822 18.40 2.27 -19.29
C PRO A 822 16.92 2.60 -19.40
N LEU A 823 16.48 3.75 -18.88
CA LEU A 823 15.09 4.16 -18.91
C LEU A 823 14.61 4.48 -20.35
N VAL A 824 15.47 5.07 -21.18
CA VAL A 824 15.17 5.38 -22.57
C VAL A 824 15.05 4.08 -23.39
N GLU A 825 15.98 3.14 -23.20
CA GLU A 825 15.93 1.81 -23.84
C GLU A 825 14.67 1.05 -23.40
N TYR A 826 14.38 1.04 -22.09
CA TYR A 826 13.16 0.42 -21.55
C TYR A 826 11.88 1.00 -22.18
N LYS A 827 11.76 2.32 -22.28
CA LYS A 827 10.61 2.97 -22.92
C LYS A 827 10.44 2.57 -24.37
N SER A 828 11.54 2.51 -25.12
CA SER A 828 11.54 2.16 -26.54
C SER A 828 11.12 0.70 -26.77
N ASP A 829 11.72 -0.22 -26.04
CA ASP A 829 11.49 -1.65 -26.24
C ASP A 829 10.13 -2.08 -25.66
N SER A 830 9.73 -1.54 -24.50
CA SER A 830 8.40 -1.80 -23.91
C SER A 830 7.25 -1.34 -24.82
N TYR A 831 7.45 -0.25 -25.58
CA TYR A 831 6.46 0.21 -26.55
C TYR A 831 6.27 -0.79 -27.69
N LYS A 832 7.37 -1.32 -28.26
CA LYS A 832 7.32 -2.35 -29.31
C LYS A 832 6.63 -3.62 -28.82
N PHE A 833 7.02 -4.10 -27.64
CA PHE A 833 6.37 -5.28 -27.03
C PHE A 833 4.89 -5.08 -26.78
N PHE A 834 4.47 -3.86 -26.43
CA PHE A 834 3.07 -3.56 -26.25
C PHE A 834 2.28 -3.55 -27.57
N GLU A 835 2.85 -3.05 -28.65
CA GLU A 835 2.23 -3.14 -29.99
C GLU A 835 2.10 -4.60 -30.45
N GLU A 836 3.10 -5.43 -30.17
CA GLU A 836 3.04 -6.87 -30.44
C GLU A 836 2.00 -7.57 -29.57
N LEU A 837 1.88 -7.20 -28.30
CA LEU A 837 0.84 -7.70 -27.40
C LEU A 837 -0.56 -7.46 -27.96
N GLU A 838 -0.88 -6.25 -28.40
CA GLU A 838 -2.19 -5.91 -28.94
C GLU A 838 -2.53 -6.74 -30.20
N LYS A 839 -1.54 -6.92 -31.08
CA LYS A 839 -1.70 -7.79 -32.25
C LYS A 839 -1.92 -9.25 -31.85
N THR A 840 -1.16 -9.74 -30.89
CA THR A 840 -1.27 -11.11 -30.39
C THR A 840 -2.61 -11.39 -29.73
N ILE A 841 -3.12 -10.46 -28.90
CA ILE A 841 -4.43 -10.58 -28.28
C ILE A 841 -5.51 -10.71 -29.36
N ASN A 842 -5.55 -9.81 -30.35
CA ASN A 842 -6.54 -9.85 -31.42
C ASN A 842 -6.44 -11.15 -32.26
N PHE A 843 -5.23 -11.55 -32.61
CA PHE A 843 -4.92 -12.80 -33.31
C PHE A 843 -5.53 -14.02 -32.60
N HIS A 844 -5.35 -14.14 -31.29
CA HIS A 844 -5.84 -15.28 -30.51
C HIS A 844 -7.34 -15.22 -30.24
N ILE A 845 -7.91 -14.05 -30.03
CA ILE A 845 -9.38 -13.88 -29.90
C ILE A 845 -10.05 -14.43 -31.15
N VAL A 846 -9.63 -13.95 -32.33
CA VAL A 846 -10.24 -14.33 -33.62
C VAL A 846 -10.14 -15.82 -33.88
N ARG A 847 -8.99 -16.44 -33.61
CA ARG A 847 -8.77 -17.90 -33.86
C ARG A 847 -9.43 -18.80 -32.82
N THR A 848 -9.83 -18.28 -31.68
CA THR A 848 -10.43 -19.09 -30.60
C THR A 848 -11.95 -19.11 -30.67
N ILE A 849 -12.58 -18.04 -31.15
CA ILE A 849 -14.04 -17.86 -31.14
C ILE A 849 -14.78 -18.98 -31.88
N PHE A 850 -14.28 -19.40 -33.03
CA PHE A 850 -14.94 -20.43 -33.80
C PHE A 850 -14.67 -21.85 -33.31
N LYS A 851 -13.61 -22.09 -32.54
CA LYS A 851 -13.16 -23.41 -32.06
C LYS A 851 -13.83 -23.85 -30.76
N LEU A 852 -14.00 -22.94 -29.80
CA LEU A 852 -14.58 -23.26 -28.49
C LEU A 852 -16.10 -23.48 -28.57
N THR A 853 -16.58 -24.47 -27.87
CA THR A 853 -18.01 -24.78 -27.71
C THR A 853 -18.32 -24.94 -26.23
N ILE A 854 -19.55 -24.59 -25.83
CA ILE A 854 -20.01 -24.80 -24.46
C ILE A 854 -20.38 -26.26 -24.29
N GLN A 855 -19.69 -26.99 -23.42
CA GLN A 855 -20.11 -28.31 -23.04
C GLN A 855 -21.38 -28.21 -22.18
N LYS A 856 -22.49 -28.69 -22.69
CA LYS A 856 -23.70 -28.88 -21.88
C LYS A 856 -23.38 -30.06 -20.95
N ASN A 857 -23.06 -29.78 -19.68
CA ASN A 857 -23.08 -30.83 -18.68
C ASN A 857 -24.52 -31.39 -18.61
N GLY A 858 -24.69 -32.66 -19.03
CA GLY A 858 -25.92 -33.39 -18.96
C GLY A 858 -26.33 -33.72 -17.55
#